data_f7f0ef2a4ca80134530b27e43157c6f7
#
_entry.id   f7f0ef2a4ca80134530b27e43157c6f7
#
_cell.length_a   1.000
_cell.length_b   1.000
_cell.length_c   1.000
_cell.angle_alpha   90.00
_cell.angle_beta   90.00
_cell.angle_gamma   90.00
#
_symmetry.space_group_name_H-M   'P 1'
#
loop_
_entity.id
_entity.type
_entity.pdbx_description
1 polymer ?
#
loop_
_entity_poly.entity_id
_entity_poly.type
_entity_poly.pdbx_seq_one_letter_code
_entity_poly.pdbx_strand_id
1 'polypeptide(L)'
;MLIALILITQTVHAQSRTNKISPWPRPIPVRIRDSGNKDLLVMTLGAVNPVIADGTFDPVTDAVRLKDGSRLENYYRDILKIKYYKPIDKSRFPLPPAGWCSWYFYYQEIGEDEVKRNTDWIAQNLRDYGAAYVQIDDGWQGTGHGLGENRDWTTIDKRFPGGMAGLATYIKSRGLKPGIWLAPHGQSNEAVVKKNHGVFMLKPDGTSVSNTWEGRFLLDPSTAESQQYLKDLFSTLSRWGYEYFKIDGQPIVVREYRNQKSSMKNPTGDSDELYRDTLASIRVAIGPDRYLLGCWVVPLEGVGLMNGSRIGADVLPNWDGFKFALRATMEYYFLHNIAWYTDPDVLVVRSPLPLEQARAWATLQGLTGQSLLTSDRLSDLSAERVELLRRVYPAVDIVPMDLFKSERNKRIWDLKVNHLGRNYDVVGIFNFDETRPSPIYVGWKDLGLPEDQPVHVFDFWNKEYLGAWEKGVSLDLPPASTRVLTLLPQQDHPQLISTSRHLTQGWVDLVSQAYDAANNSYQGRSKVVKNDPYEIRFVFPRGKNFRIKQASASSNNGSLAVKISNHQGWATVEFNSPRTTEVKWNVSFAAGEVYHFPVREPQNLWAERVGIDGLNLRWTVQHQPATGYEVWLNGKLLGLTPSQVFALRDLDPDTSYTAEVKTLWQDGTISEKKAALQFTVRQLLPDEVFLSELDPRRQTPGWRQAEFNRNFNGGGLSIAGRHFEKGIGMPTNSEIEFELNGTYSNFSAFVGIDDEHNNKDSIAEFVVLGDGKELWRSGGIKK
;
A
#
# COMPACT_ATOMS: atom_id res chain seq x y z
N MET A 1 -21.92 13.48 -31.54
CA MET A 1 -21.25 12.23 -31.97
C MET A 1 -20.67 11.57 -30.73
N LEU A 2 -21.04 10.33 -30.49
CA LEU A 2 -20.52 9.53 -29.40
C LEU A 2 -19.35 8.73 -29.95
N ILE A 3 -18.18 8.84 -29.37
CA ILE A 3 -17.01 8.05 -29.76
C ILE A 3 -16.67 7.10 -28.61
N ALA A 4 -16.70 5.80 -28.88
CA ALA A 4 -16.25 4.76 -27.98
C ALA A 4 -14.94 4.17 -28.49
N LEU A 5 -13.92 4.10 -27.65
CA LEU A 5 -12.63 3.47 -27.97
C LEU A 5 -12.61 2.07 -27.33
N ILE A 6 -12.55 1.03 -28.14
CA ILE A 6 -12.51 -0.35 -27.66
C ILE A 6 -11.12 -0.93 -27.93
N LEU A 7 -10.47 -1.43 -26.90
CA LEU A 7 -9.22 -2.16 -27.00
C LEU A 7 -9.50 -3.67 -26.89
N ILE A 8 -9.17 -4.43 -27.92
CA ILE A 8 -9.29 -5.90 -27.91
C ILE A 8 -7.89 -6.50 -28.07
N THR A 9 -7.41 -7.24 -27.08
CA THR A 9 -6.20 -8.05 -27.26
C THR A 9 -6.56 -9.50 -27.43
N GLN A 10 -5.98 -10.12 -28.44
CA GLN A 10 -5.97 -11.57 -28.55
C GLN A 10 -4.60 -12.10 -28.10
N THR A 11 -4.58 -12.80 -26.99
CA THR A 11 -3.45 -13.68 -26.67
C THR A 11 -3.66 -14.98 -27.44
N VAL A 12 -2.73 -15.34 -28.30
CA VAL A 12 -2.74 -16.61 -29.03
C VAL A 12 -2.39 -17.73 -28.04
N HIS A 13 -3.37 -18.11 -27.26
CA HIS A 13 -3.58 -19.48 -26.78
C HIS A 13 -5.09 -19.65 -26.72
N ALA A 14 -5.59 -20.32 -27.77
CA ALA A 14 -6.99 -20.48 -28.06
C ALA A 14 -7.71 -21.27 -26.97
N GLN A 15 -8.52 -20.59 -26.19
CA GLN A 15 -9.84 -21.10 -25.80
C GLN A 15 -10.75 -19.89 -25.69
N SER A 16 -11.87 -19.94 -26.41
CA SER A 16 -12.90 -18.93 -26.40
C SER A 16 -13.35 -18.65 -24.97
N ARG A 17 -12.81 -17.58 -24.38
CA ARG A 17 -13.32 -17.07 -23.11
C ARG A 17 -14.41 -16.07 -23.44
N THR A 18 -15.63 -16.44 -23.18
CA THR A 18 -16.74 -15.49 -23.08
C THR A 18 -16.31 -14.36 -22.14
N ASN A 19 -16.41 -13.11 -22.62
CA ASN A 19 -16.17 -11.89 -21.87
C ASN A 19 -16.98 -11.90 -20.57
N LYS A 20 -16.40 -12.44 -19.51
CA LYS A 20 -16.91 -12.17 -18.17
C LYS A 20 -16.10 -11.00 -17.62
N ILE A 21 -16.79 -9.86 -17.51
CA ILE A 21 -16.41 -8.75 -16.62
C ILE A 21 -15.82 -9.36 -15.35
N SER A 22 -14.69 -8.82 -14.88
CA SER A 22 -14.15 -9.18 -13.56
C SER A 22 -15.33 -9.30 -12.59
N PRO A 23 -15.48 -10.40 -11.83
CA PRO A 23 -16.60 -10.57 -10.91
C PRO A 23 -16.56 -9.54 -9.76
N TRP A 24 -15.54 -8.70 -9.71
CA TRP A 24 -15.31 -7.71 -8.68
C TRP A 24 -15.81 -6.35 -9.16
N PRO A 25 -16.99 -5.92 -8.68
CA PRO A 25 -17.41 -4.55 -8.90
C PRO A 25 -16.40 -3.64 -8.19
N ARG A 26 -15.93 -2.60 -8.87
CA ARG A 26 -14.99 -1.63 -8.30
C ARG A 26 -15.75 -0.65 -7.44
N PRO A 27 -15.41 -0.54 -6.17
CA PRO A 27 -16.11 0.34 -5.27
C PRO A 27 -15.70 1.80 -5.46
N ILE A 28 -16.61 2.72 -5.17
CA ILE A 28 -16.39 4.17 -5.15
C ILE A 28 -16.04 4.58 -3.73
N PRO A 29 -15.03 5.41 -3.50
CA PRO A 29 -14.69 5.89 -2.17
C PRO A 29 -15.80 6.77 -1.60
N VAL A 30 -16.26 6.43 -0.41
CA VAL A 30 -17.02 7.30 0.48
C VAL A 30 -16.14 7.57 1.69
N ARG A 31 -15.85 8.83 1.97
CA ARG A 31 -15.11 9.24 3.15
C ARG A 31 -16.00 9.11 4.37
N ILE A 32 -15.59 8.35 5.37
CA ILE A 32 -16.33 8.10 6.59
C ILE A 32 -15.44 8.43 7.78
N ARG A 33 -15.99 9.16 8.74
CA ARG A 33 -15.35 9.42 10.03
C ARG A 33 -15.94 8.49 11.07
N ASP A 34 -15.09 7.74 11.77
CA ASP A 34 -15.53 6.97 12.91
C ASP A 34 -15.80 7.85 14.15
N SER A 35 -16.42 7.26 15.17
CA SER A 35 -16.71 7.94 16.44
C SER A 35 -15.45 8.35 17.22
N GLY A 36 -14.26 7.88 16.82
CA GLY A 36 -12.95 8.21 17.41
C GLY A 36 -12.19 9.29 16.64
N ASN A 37 -12.84 10.05 15.75
CA ASN A 37 -12.23 11.01 14.83
C ASN A 37 -11.26 10.41 13.81
N LYS A 38 -11.34 9.11 13.54
CA LYS A 38 -10.64 8.49 12.43
C LYS A 38 -11.52 8.55 11.19
N ASP A 39 -10.97 9.03 10.08
CA ASP A 39 -11.66 8.92 8.81
C ASP A 39 -11.47 7.49 8.28
N LEU A 40 -12.59 6.80 8.12
CA LEU A 40 -12.64 5.55 7.38
C LEU A 40 -13.08 5.86 5.95
N LEU A 41 -12.39 5.30 5.00
CA LEU A 41 -12.79 5.33 3.61
C LEU A 41 -13.45 4.02 3.26
N VAL A 42 -14.71 4.10 2.89
CA VAL A 42 -15.47 2.97 2.39
C VAL A 42 -15.79 3.21 0.93
N MET A 43 -15.71 2.17 0.12
CA MET A 43 -15.88 2.26 -1.32
C MET A 43 -17.24 1.73 -1.76
N THR A 44 -17.95 2.44 -2.65
CA THR A 44 -19.17 1.98 -3.30
C THR A 44 -18.90 1.46 -4.71
N LEU A 45 -19.80 0.63 -5.22
CA LEU A 45 -19.68 0.02 -6.53
C LEU A 45 -20.18 0.94 -7.67
N GLY A 46 -19.40 1.03 -8.74
CA GLY A 46 -19.98 1.19 -10.09
C GLY A 46 -20.24 2.58 -10.63
N ALA A 47 -19.70 3.70 -10.08
CA ALA A 47 -19.80 4.98 -10.77
C ALA A 47 -18.44 5.50 -11.25
N VAL A 48 -18.45 6.22 -12.35
CA VAL A 48 -17.26 6.81 -12.98
C VAL A 48 -16.76 8.02 -12.21
N ASN A 49 -17.65 8.76 -11.55
CA ASN A 49 -17.33 9.91 -10.69
C ASN A 49 -17.65 9.58 -9.24
N PRO A 50 -16.65 9.35 -8.38
CA PRO A 50 -16.88 9.05 -6.99
C PRO A 50 -17.48 10.26 -6.25
N VAL A 51 -18.62 10.06 -5.63
CA VAL A 51 -19.14 11.00 -4.65
C VAL A 51 -18.41 10.75 -3.34
N ILE A 52 -17.65 11.74 -2.88
CA ILE A 52 -17.00 11.69 -1.57
C ILE A 52 -17.98 12.29 -0.56
N ALA A 53 -18.46 11.46 0.36
CA ALA A 53 -19.30 11.90 1.46
C ALA A 53 -18.63 11.65 2.79
N ASP A 54 -18.66 12.63 3.68
CA ASP A 54 -18.23 12.45 5.07
C ASP A 54 -19.33 11.72 5.85
N GLY A 55 -18.95 10.70 6.60
CA GLY A 55 -19.88 9.92 7.40
C GLY A 55 -19.17 9.10 8.48
N THR A 56 -19.95 8.32 9.22
CA THR A 56 -19.47 7.38 10.24
C THR A 56 -19.92 5.98 9.87
N PHE A 57 -19.01 5.03 9.88
CA PHE A 57 -19.29 3.61 9.64
C PHE A 57 -19.24 2.83 10.96
N ASP A 58 -20.31 2.05 11.21
CA ASP A 58 -20.34 1.07 12.28
C ASP A 58 -20.17 -0.35 11.67
N PRO A 59 -19.02 -1.00 11.89
CA PRO A 59 -18.76 -2.32 11.32
C PRO A 59 -19.65 -3.43 11.90
N VAL A 60 -20.16 -3.26 13.12
CA VAL A 60 -20.99 -4.28 13.77
C VAL A 60 -22.39 -4.31 13.18
N THR A 61 -22.97 -3.13 12.95
CA THR A 61 -24.31 -3.01 12.36
C THR A 61 -24.29 -2.93 10.84
N ASP A 62 -23.11 -2.88 10.21
CA ASP A 62 -22.93 -2.70 8.77
C ASP A 62 -23.65 -1.46 8.23
N ALA A 63 -23.57 -0.36 8.97
CA ALA A 63 -24.31 0.86 8.65
C ALA A 63 -23.40 2.08 8.52
N VAL A 64 -23.64 2.89 7.49
CA VAL A 64 -23.01 4.19 7.27
C VAL A 64 -24.00 5.29 7.63
N ARG A 65 -23.57 6.23 8.46
CA ARG A 65 -24.31 7.49 8.74
C ARG A 65 -23.55 8.63 8.08
N LEU A 66 -24.19 9.32 7.14
CA LEU A 66 -23.62 10.48 6.46
C LEU A 66 -23.82 11.76 7.27
N LYS A 67 -23.09 12.83 6.93
CA LYS A 67 -23.16 14.14 7.61
C LYS A 67 -24.54 14.82 7.52
N ASP A 68 -25.28 14.58 6.44
CA ASP A 68 -26.65 15.08 6.25
C ASP A 68 -27.69 14.33 7.10
N GLY A 69 -27.25 13.34 7.88
CA GLY A 69 -28.10 12.50 8.73
C GLY A 69 -28.69 11.28 8.01
N SER A 70 -28.47 11.15 6.71
CA SER A 70 -28.91 9.96 5.97
C SER A 70 -28.13 8.71 6.45
N ARG A 71 -28.77 7.55 6.34
CA ARG A 71 -28.20 6.27 6.78
C ARG A 71 -28.28 5.22 5.68
N LEU A 72 -27.18 4.52 5.45
CA LEU A 72 -27.07 3.42 4.52
C LEU A 72 -26.93 2.13 5.33
N GLU A 73 -27.95 1.30 5.30
CA GLU A 73 -27.99 0.01 6.01
C GLU A 73 -27.34 -1.09 5.17
N ASN A 74 -26.74 -2.06 5.86
CA ASN A 74 -26.08 -3.22 5.24
C ASN A 74 -25.09 -2.79 4.15
N TYR A 75 -24.25 -1.83 4.46
CA TYR A 75 -23.43 -1.16 3.46
C TYR A 75 -22.48 -2.12 2.75
N TYR A 76 -21.74 -2.93 3.51
CA TYR A 76 -20.85 -3.95 2.93
C TYR A 76 -21.63 -5.07 2.25
N ARG A 77 -22.69 -5.57 2.89
CA ARG A 77 -23.44 -6.71 2.39
C ARG A 77 -24.24 -6.38 1.14
N ASP A 78 -25.03 -5.30 1.18
CA ASP A 78 -26.05 -5.02 0.14
C ASP A 78 -25.56 -4.02 -0.90
N ILE A 79 -24.78 -2.99 -0.51
CA ILE A 79 -24.27 -1.97 -1.42
C ILE A 79 -22.96 -2.44 -2.05
N LEU A 80 -21.97 -2.88 -1.25
CA LEU A 80 -20.71 -3.41 -1.75
C LEU A 80 -20.81 -4.88 -2.23
N LYS A 81 -21.98 -5.51 -2.09
CA LYS A 81 -22.24 -6.89 -2.56
C LYS A 81 -21.33 -7.95 -1.92
N ILE A 82 -20.91 -7.76 -0.68
CA ILE A 82 -20.15 -8.74 0.09
C ILE A 82 -21.16 -9.61 0.84
N LYS A 83 -21.73 -10.61 0.16
CA LYS A 83 -22.81 -11.49 0.64
C LYS A 83 -22.58 -12.02 2.06
N TYR A 84 -21.33 -12.36 2.37
CA TYR A 84 -20.94 -12.98 3.65
C TYR A 84 -20.30 -12.01 4.63
N TYR A 85 -20.56 -10.71 4.49
CA TYR A 85 -19.96 -9.70 5.35
C TYR A 85 -20.11 -10.07 6.83
N LYS A 86 -19.00 -10.04 7.50
CA LYS A 86 -18.84 -10.17 8.94
C LYS A 86 -17.65 -9.32 9.36
N PRO A 87 -17.78 -8.47 10.38
CA PRO A 87 -16.65 -7.68 10.86
C PRO A 87 -15.53 -8.60 11.37
N ILE A 88 -14.29 -8.13 11.20
CA ILE A 88 -13.10 -8.84 11.67
C ILE A 88 -13.17 -9.05 13.19
N ASP A 89 -12.89 -10.27 13.62
CA ASP A 89 -12.70 -10.60 15.04
C ASP A 89 -11.21 -10.47 15.41
N LYS A 90 -10.89 -9.42 16.17
CA LYS A 90 -9.53 -9.15 16.65
C LYS A 90 -9.23 -9.76 18.03
N SER A 91 -10.16 -10.51 18.63
CA SER A 91 -10.00 -11.07 19.99
C SER A 91 -8.78 -12.00 20.11
N ARG A 92 -8.43 -12.71 19.03
CA ARG A 92 -7.28 -13.63 18.99
C ARG A 92 -6.07 -13.03 18.29
N PHE A 93 -6.30 -12.17 17.31
CA PHE A 93 -5.27 -11.52 16.51
C PHE A 93 -5.51 -10.01 16.51
N PRO A 94 -5.10 -9.31 17.60
CA PRO A 94 -5.33 -7.86 17.73
C PRO A 94 -4.49 -7.03 16.76
N LEU A 95 -3.41 -7.60 16.23
CA LEU A 95 -2.52 -6.99 15.24
C LEU A 95 -2.42 -7.86 13.99
N PRO A 96 -2.16 -7.27 12.83
CA PRO A 96 -1.83 -8.03 11.62
C PRO A 96 -0.54 -8.84 11.83
N PRO A 97 -0.36 -9.97 11.11
CA PRO A 97 0.84 -10.77 11.24
C PRO A 97 2.07 -10.02 10.73
N ALA A 98 3.19 -10.20 11.43
CA ALA A 98 4.48 -9.68 11.06
C ALA A 98 5.54 -10.78 11.16
N GLY A 99 6.44 -10.91 10.16
CA GLY A 99 7.42 -11.98 10.15
C GLY A 99 8.19 -12.11 8.84
N TRP A 100 8.45 -13.33 8.43
CA TRP A 100 9.21 -13.69 7.25
C TRP A 100 8.52 -14.80 6.44
N CYS A 101 8.68 -14.76 5.13
CA CYS A 101 8.19 -15.75 4.16
C CYS A 101 9.33 -16.22 3.28
N SER A 102 9.40 -17.51 2.96
CA SER A 102 10.50 -18.07 2.19
C SER A 102 10.44 -17.82 0.68
N TRP A 103 9.25 -17.46 0.13
CA TRP A 103 8.98 -17.56 -1.30
C TRP A 103 9.91 -16.73 -2.18
N TYR A 104 9.94 -15.42 -2.05
CA TYR A 104 10.55 -14.51 -3.05
C TYR A 104 12.09 -14.49 -3.08
N PHE A 105 12.74 -15.29 -2.26
CA PHE A 105 14.18 -15.53 -2.37
C PHE A 105 14.51 -16.95 -2.77
N TYR A 106 13.84 -17.92 -2.14
CA TYR A 106 14.19 -19.33 -2.28
C TYR A 106 13.29 -20.07 -3.26
N TYR A 107 12.09 -19.57 -3.51
CA TYR A 107 11.06 -20.28 -4.29
C TYR A 107 10.93 -21.73 -3.80
N GLN A 108 10.72 -22.69 -4.70
CA GLN A 108 10.62 -24.10 -4.36
C GLN A 108 11.94 -24.74 -3.89
N GLU A 109 13.07 -24.02 -3.95
CA GLU A 109 14.38 -24.53 -3.53
C GLU A 109 14.64 -24.35 -2.02
N ILE A 110 13.68 -23.89 -1.26
CA ILE A 110 13.80 -23.77 0.21
C ILE A 110 14.10 -25.11 0.86
N GLY A 111 14.95 -25.11 1.87
CA GLY A 111 15.31 -26.29 2.65
C GLY A 111 15.37 -25.97 4.14
N GLU A 112 15.45 -27.04 4.94
CA GLU A 112 15.44 -26.95 6.40
C GLU A 112 16.53 -26.02 6.96
N ASP A 113 17.75 -26.12 6.42
CA ASP A 113 18.89 -25.32 6.89
C ASP A 113 18.69 -23.83 6.61
N GLU A 114 18.10 -23.46 5.46
CA GLU A 114 17.81 -22.06 5.14
C GLU A 114 16.72 -21.50 6.05
N VAL A 115 15.68 -22.29 6.33
CA VAL A 115 14.64 -21.87 7.29
C VAL A 115 15.25 -21.64 8.67
N LYS A 116 16.11 -22.55 9.14
CA LYS A 116 16.78 -22.42 10.44
C LYS A 116 17.69 -21.18 10.49
N ARG A 117 18.50 -20.92 9.45
CA ARG A 117 19.33 -19.72 9.36
C ARG A 117 18.53 -18.42 9.46
N ASN A 118 17.46 -18.30 8.67
CA ASN A 118 16.60 -17.11 8.74
C ASN A 118 15.86 -17.02 10.10
N THR A 119 15.43 -18.15 10.65
CA THR A 119 14.81 -18.21 12.00
C THR A 119 15.75 -17.67 13.08
N ASP A 120 17.00 -18.12 13.08
CA ASP A 120 18.01 -17.66 14.06
C ASP A 120 18.31 -16.17 13.88
N TRP A 121 18.40 -15.72 12.62
CA TRP A 121 18.63 -14.32 12.32
C TRP A 121 17.46 -13.44 12.79
N ILE A 122 16.21 -13.85 12.56
CA ILE A 122 15.00 -13.14 13.03
C ILE A 122 14.98 -13.07 14.55
N ALA A 123 15.26 -14.18 15.21
CA ALA A 123 15.29 -14.25 16.68
C ALA A 123 16.30 -13.27 17.29
N GLN A 124 17.41 -13.03 16.59
CA GLN A 124 18.46 -12.12 17.05
C GLN A 124 18.22 -10.66 16.68
N ASN A 125 17.60 -10.38 15.51
CA ASN A 125 17.59 -9.06 14.90
C ASN A 125 16.22 -8.39 14.78
N LEU A 126 15.11 -9.16 14.72
CA LEU A 126 13.78 -8.62 14.46
C LEU A 126 12.70 -9.07 15.45
N ARG A 127 12.89 -10.17 16.19
CA ARG A 127 11.89 -10.64 17.16
C ARG A 127 11.53 -9.57 18.19
N ASP A 128 12.53 -8.91 18.76
CA ASP A 128 12.32 -7.85 19.76
C ASP A 128 11.70 -6.57 19.15
N TYR A 129 11.71 -6.48 17.81
CA TYR A 129 10.98 -5.46 17.05
C TYR A 129 9.54 -5.87 16.71
N GLY A 130 9.16 -7.12 16.99
CA GLY A 130 7.81 -7.62 16.82
C GLY A 130 7.60 -8.56 15.64
N ALA A 131 8.68 -9.02 14.98
CA ALA A 131 8.56 -10.14 14.04
C ALA A 131 8.19 -11.41 14.81
N ALA A 132 7.07 -12.02 14.44
CA ALA A 132 6.51 -13.16 15.16
C ALA A 132 6.46 -14.45 14.34
N TYR A 133 6.31 -14.37 13.03
CA TYR A 133 6.05 -15.52 12.18
C TYR A 133 7.24 -15.88 11.28
N VAL A 134 7.46 -17.18 11.11
CA VAL A 134 8.35 -17.76 10.10
C VAL A 134 7.49 -18.68 9.22
N GLN A 135 7.12 -18.20 8.04
CA GLN A 135 6.26 -18.90 7.11
C GLN A 135 7.08 -19.60 6.04
N ILE A 136 6.93 -20.91 5.97
CA ILE A 136 7.52 -21.75 4.93
C ILE A 136 6.51 -21.81 3.78
N ASP A 137 6.92 -21.34 2.61
CA ASP A 137 6.10 -21.32 1.41
C ASP A 137 6.26 -22.61 0.59
N ASP A 138 5.80 -22.62 -0.67
CA ASP A 138 5.90 -23.76 -1.59
C ASP A 138 7.33 -24.30 -1.67
N GLY A 139 7.47 -25.63 -1.63
CA GLY A 139 8.76 -26.34 -1.73
C GLY A 139 9.05 -27.31 -0.59
N TRP A 140 8.21 -27.34 0.48
CA TRP A 140 8.36 -28.28 1.58
C TRP A 140 7.77 -29.66 1.29
N GLN A 141 6.84 -29.74 0.37
CA GLN A 141 5.99 -30.89 0.07
C GLN A 141 6.37 -31.51 -1.28
N GLY A 142 5.99 -32.79 -1.44
CA GLY A 142 6.13 -33.50 -2.70
C GLY A 142 7.58 -33.80 -3.10
N THR A 143 7.76 -34.31 -4.30
CA THR A 143 9.07 -34.63 -4.87
C THR A 143 9.30 -33.98 -6.25
N GLY A 144 8.30 -33.29 -6.79
CA GLY A 144 8.32 -32.62 -8.09
C GLY A 144 8.50 -31.09 -7.97
N HIS A 145 9.03 -30.48 -9.03
CA HIS A 145 9.23 -29.04 -9.12
C HIS A 145 8.37 -28.36 -10.21
N GLY A 146 7.46 -29.10 -10.85
CA GLY A 146 6.57 -28.60 -11.89
C GLY A 146 5.30 -27.95 -11.35
N LEU A 147 4.65 -27.10 -12.16
CA LEU A 147 3.34 -26.53 -11.87
C LEU A 147 2.31 -27.64 -11.58
N GLY A 148 1.84 -27.72 -10.32
CA GLY A 148 0.88 -28.71 -9.88
C GLY A 148 1.46 -30.12 -9.61
N GLU A 149 2.69 -30.42 -9.99
CA GLU A 149 3.28 -31.75 -9.75
C GLU A 149 3.62 -32.00 -8.28
N ASN A 150 4.00 -30.96 -7.57
CA ASN A 150 4.33 -31.00 -6.14
C ASN A 150 3.12 -30.82 -5.22
N ARG A 151 1.90 -30.90 -5.73
CA ARG A 151 0.67 -30.81 -4.95
C ARG A 151 0.37 -32.14 -4.24
N ASP A 152 1.28 -32.56 -3.38
CA ASP A 152 1.16 -33.75 -2.54
C ASP A 152 1.45 -33.38 -1.08
N TRP A 153 0.40 -33.24 -0.31
CA TRP A 153 0.42 -32.79 1.08
C TRP A 153 0.75 -33.93 2.06
N THR A 154 1.05 -35.13 1.55
CA THR A 154 1.38 -36.31 2.34
C THR A 154 2.87 -36.62 2.34
N THR A 155 3.63 -36.07 1.42
CA THR A 155 5.08 -36.29 1.25
C THR A 155 5.86 -35.04 1.64
N ILE A 156 6.89 -35.20 2.44
CA ILE A 156 7.84 -34.14 2.80
C ILE A 156 9.07 -34.25 1.89
N ASP A 157 9.51 -33.13 1.31
CA ASP A 157 10.70 -33.09 0.46
C ASP A 157 11.95 -33.47 1.26
N LYS A 158 12.88 -34.15 0.59
CA LYS A 158 14.16 -34.61 1.18
C LYS A 158 15.04 -33.49 1.73
N ARG A 159 14.81 -32.24 1.31
CA ARG A 159 15.51 -31.05 1.83
C ARG A 159 15.07 -30.70 3.27
N PHE A 160 14.09 -31.41 3.81
CA PHE A 160 13.61 -31.30 5.20
C PHE A 160 13.84 -32.61 5.96
N PRO A 161 15.13 -33.02 6.18
CA PRO A 161 15.44 -34.31 6.77
C PRO A 161 14.98 -34.48 8.21
N GLY A 162 14.82 -33.38 8.97
CA GLY A 162 14.27 -33.37 10.34
C GLY A 162 12.75 -33.40 10.38
N GLY A 163 12.10 -33.36 9.22
CA GLY A 163 10.66 -33.30 9.07
C GLY A 163 10.02 -31.98 9.52
N MET A 164 8.77 -31.75 9.06
CA MET A 164 8.10 -30.48 9.29
C MET A 164 7.71 -30.27 10.77
N ALA A 165 7.46 -31.33 11.54
CA ALA A 165 7.20 -31.22 12.98
C ALA A 165 8.48 -30.82 13.76
N GLY A 166 9.64 -31.36 13.39
CA GLY A 166 10.93 -30.98 13.94
C GLY A 166 11.27 -29.53 13.68
N LEU A 167 11.02 -29.07 12.45
CA LEU A 167 11.24 -27.68 12.05
C LEU A 167 10.30 -26.72 12.79
N ALA A 168 9.03 -27.04 12.93
CA ALA A 168 8.10 -26.23 13.73
C ALA A 168 8.54 -26.11 15.20
N THR A 169 9.02 -27.19 15.78
CA THR A 169 9.60 -27.20 17.14
C THR A 169 10.85 -26.31 17.22
N TYR A 170 11.71 -26.36 16.21
CA TYR A 170 12.89 -25.48 16.13
C TYR A 170 12.51 -23.99 16.12
N ILE A 171 11.56 -23.61 15.25
CA ILE A 171 11.08 -22.22 15.15
C ILE A 171 10.52 -21.76 16.50
N LYS A 172 9.71 -22.58 17.15
CA LYS A 172 9.15 -22.29 18.49
C LYS A 172 10.22 -22.13 19.56
N SER A 173 11.28 -22.92 19.50
CA SER A 173 12.41 -22.81 20.44
C SER A 173 13.13 -21.46 20.36
N ARG A 174 12.94 -20.71 19.28
CA ARG A 174 13.47 -19.33 19.08
C ARG A 174 12.47 -18.26 19.49
N GLY A 175 11.31 -18.63 20.04
CA GLY A 175 10.24 -17.71 20.44
C GLY A 175 9.45 -17.16 19.25
N LEU A 176 9.43 -17.88 18.12
CA LEU A 176 8.74 -17.51 16.90
C LEU A 176 7.62 -18.52 16.60
N LYS A 177 6.67 -18.15 15.77
CA LYS A 177 5.51 -18.95 15.38
C LYS A 177 5.71 -19.53 13.98
N PRO A 178 5.63 -20.86 13.80
CA PRO A 178 5.78 -21.47 12.49
C PRO A 178 4.52 -21.30 11.65
N GLY A 179 4.72 -20.92 10.39
CA GLY A 179 3.70 -20.85 9.35
C GLY A 179 3.99 -21.81 8.20
N ILE A 180 2.96 -22.26 7.50
CA ILE A 180 3.06 -23.19 6.39
C ILE A 180 2.09 -22.81 5.26
N TRP A 181 2.55 -22.96 4.03
CA TRP A 181 1.78 -22.76 2.82
C TRP A 181 1.30 -24.09 2.23
N LEU A 182 0.12 -24.08 1.63
CA LEU A 182 -0.40 -25.19 0.82
C LEU A 182 -1.52 -24.71 -0.12
N ALA A 183 -1.83 -25.55 -1.13
CA ALA A 183 -3.01 -25.42 -2.01
C ALA A 183 -3.94 -26.62 -1.77
N PRO A 184 -4.73 -26.61 -0.68
CA PRO A 184 -5.29 -27.82 -0.09
C PRO A 184 -6.46 -28.44 -0.86
N HIS A 185 -7.04 -27.70 -1.83
CA HIS A 185 -8.18 -28.17 -2.60
C HIS A 185 -7.79 -29.03 -3.82
N GLY A 186 -6.49 -29.18 -4.07
CA GLY A 186 -5.96 -30.04 -5.11
C GLY A 186 -5.01 -31.12 -4.60
N GLN A 187 -4.80 -32.15 -5.42
CA GLN A 187 -3.87 -33.24 -5.18
C GLN A 187 -3.29 -33.72 -6.54
N SER A 188 -2.02 -34.05 -6.55
CA SER A 188 -1.37 -34.59 -7.77
C SER A 188 -0.90 -36.03 -7.64
N ASN A 189 -0.85 -36.57 -6.42
CA ASN A 189 -0.47 -37.96 -6.17
C ASN A 189 -1.64 -38.91 -6.39
N GLU A 190 -1.58 -39.67 -7.50
CA GLU A 190 -2.63 -40.63 -7.86
C GLU A 190 -2.85 -41.72 -6.78
N ALA A 191 -1.82 -42.12 -6.05
CA ALA A 191 -1.97 -43.12 -5.00
C ALA A 191 -2.82 -42.59 -3.83
N VAL A 192 -2.66 -41.30 -3.51
CA VAL A 192 -3.51 -40.61 -2.52
C VAL A 192 -4.94 -40.55 -3.00
N VAL A 193 -5.16 -40.19 -4.28
CA VAL A 193 -6.48 -40.09 -4.87
C VAL A 193 -7.18 -41.45 -4.89
N LYS A 194 -6.49 -42.52 -5.32
CA LYS A 194 -7.02 -43.89 -5.34
C LYS A 194 -7.37 -44.40 -3.95
N LYS A 195 -6.63 -43.99 -2.90
CA LYS A 195 -6.87 -44.37 -1.52
C LYS A 195 -8.09 -43.65 -0.90
N ASN A 196 -8.37 -42.45 -1.38
CA ASN A 196 -9.39 -41.55 -0.80
C ASN A 196 -10.62 -41.45 -1.73
N HIS A 197 -11.37 -42.56 -1.85
CA HIS A 197 -12.57 -42.58 -2.68
C HIS A 197 -13.61 -41.56 -2.19
N GLY A 198 -14.18 -40.82 -3.16
CA GLY A 198 -15.21 -39.80 -2.89
C GLY A 198 -14.68 -38.45 -2.47
N VAL A 199 -13.35 -38.27 -2.30
CA VAL A 199 -12.75 -37.00 -1.95
C VAL A 199 -12.54 -36.10 -3.17
N PHE A 200 -12.24 -36.67 -4.33
CA PHE A 200 -11.88 -35.91 -5.52
C PHE A 200 -12.92 -36.09 -6.62
N MET A 201 -13.10 -35.04 -7.43
CA MET A 201 -13.94 -35.06 -8.62
C MET A 201 -13.25 -35.88 -9.72
N LEU A 202 -13.86 -36.99 -10.10
CA LEU A 202 -13.36 -37.87 -11.16
C LEU A 202 -14.43 -38.08 -12.24
N LYS A 203 -13.99 -38.26 -13.49
CA LYS A 203 -14.82 -38.75 -14.58
C LYS A 203 -15.16 -40.24 -14.36
N PRO A 204 -16.14 -40.78 -15.08
CA PRO A 204 -16.49 -42.20 -14.97
C PRO A 204 -15.34 -43.16 -15.24
N ASP A 205 -14.36 -42.77 -16.07
CA ASP A 205 -13.14 -43.52 -16.38
C ASP A 205 -12.04 -43.39 -15.30
N GLY A 206 -12.31 -42.68 -14.20
CA GLY A 206 -11.35 -42.44 -13.13
C GLY A 206 -10.33 -41.33 -13.41
N THR A 207 -10.41 -40.65 -14.54
CA THR A 207 -9.55 -39.51 -14.83
C THR A 207 -10.05 -38.22 -14.17
N SER A 208 -9.17 -37.22 -14.08
CA SER A 208 -9.52 -35.91 -13.48
C SER A 208 -10.54 -35.16 -14.34
N VAL A 209 -11.49 -34.48 -13.70
CA VAL A 209 -12.42 -33.55 -14.37
C VAL A 209 -11.75 -32.24 -14.74
N SER A 210 -10.69 -31.84 -14.04
CA SER A 210 -10.01 -30.56 -14.19
C SER A 210 -8.52 -30.72 -13.90
N ASN A 211 -7.67 -30.13 -14.72
CA ASN A 211 -6.25 -29.99 -14.43
C ASN A 211 -6.00 -28.51 -14.17
N THR A 212 -5.87 -28.14 -12.93
CA THR A 212 -5.75 -26.78 -12.46
C THR A 212 -4.39 -26.52 -11.85
N TRP A 213 -4.08 -25.26 -11.57
CA TRP A 213 -2.91 -24.87 -10.79
C TRP A 213 -2.91 -25.55 -9.40
N GLU A 214 -4.09 -25.81 -8.82
CA GLU A 214 -4.25 -26.48 -7.51
C GLU A 214 -3.77 -27.95 -7.50
N GLY A 215 -3.62 -28.58 -8.66
CA GLY A 215 -3.23 -29.97 -8.84
C GLY A 215 -4.06 -30.68 -9.90
N ARG A 216 -3.67 -31.92 -10.21
CA ARG A 216 -4.32 -32.73 -11.25
C ARG A 216 -5.73 -33.17 -10.85
N PHE A 217 -6.00 -33.30 -9.56
CA PHE A 217 -7.27 -33.81 -9.02
C PHE A 217 -7.82 -32.77 -8.06
N LEU A 218 -8.95 -32.20 -8.42
CA LEU A 218 -9.65 -31.20 -7.62
C LEU A 218 -10.55 -31.90 -6.59
N LEU A 219 -10.55 -31.44 -5.36
CA LEU A 219 -11.40 -31.91 -4.28
C LEU A 219 -12.88 -31.64 -4.60
N ASP A 220 -13.76 -32.61 -4.33
CA ASP A 220 -15.22 -32.47 -4.45
C ASP A 220 -15.80 -31.85 -3.17
N PRO A 221 -16.20 -30.56 -3.17
CA PRO A 221 -16.66 -29.91 -1.95
C PRO A 221 -18.00 -30.41 -1.45
N SER A 222 -18.73 -31.19 -2.28
CA SER A 222 -20.08 -31.66 -2.01
C SER A 222 -20.15 -32.96 -1.17
N THR A 223 -18.97 -33.52 -0.80
CA THR A 223 -18.90 -34.80 -0.10
C THR A 223 -18.44 -34.66 1.36
N ALA A 224 -18.94 -35.50 2.25
CA ALA A 224 -18.49 -35.58 3.63
C ALA A 224 -17.05 -36.08 3.74
N GLU A 225 -16.65 -36.96 2.82
CA GLU A 225 -15.30 -37.49 2.71
C GLU A 225 -14.28 -36.41 2.46
N SER A 226 -14.59 -35.44 1.62
CA SER A 226 -13.73 -34.27 1.33
C SER A 226 -13.59 -33.33 2.53
N GLN A 227 -14.69 -33.10 3.23
CA GLN A 227 -14.67 -32.31 4.46
C GLN A 227 -13.81 -33.00 5.53
N GLN A 228 -13.90 -34.32 5.65
CA GLN A 228 -13.07 -35.08 6.58
C GLN A 228 -11.60 -35.09 6.18
N TYR A 229 -11.31 -35.25 4.87
CA TYR A 229 -9.94 -35.16 4.34
C TYR A 229 -9.25 -33.84 4.70
N LEU A 230 -9.93 -32.71 4.52
CA LEU A 230 -9.40 -31.40 4.92
C LEU A 230 -9.18 -31.29 6.42
N LYS A 231 -10.13 -31.79 7.24
CA LYS A 231 -9.97 -31.83 8.71
C LYS A 231 -8.74 -32.63 9.12
N ASP A 232 -8.54 -33.82 8.53
CA ASP A 232 -7.41 -34.70 8.85
C ASP A 232 -6.08 -34.07 8.44
N LEU A 233 -6.01 -33.44 7.26
CA LEU A 233 -4.84 -32.73 6.77
C LEU A 233 -4.45 -31.61 7.72
N PHE A 234 -5.37 -30.69 7.99
CA PHE A 234 -5.08 -29.51 8.83
C PHE A 234 -4.89 -29.87 10.31
N SER A 235 -5.53 -30.91 10.80
CA SER A 235 -5.25 -31.46 12.13
C SER A 235 -3.84 -32.03 12.22
N THR A 236 -3.35 -32.65 11.15
CA THR A 236 -1.97 -33.16 11.08
C THR A 236 -0.96 -32.01 11.11
N LEU A 237 -1.14 -30.99 10.29
CA LEU A 237 -0.28 -29.80 10.27
C LEU A 237 -0.32 -29.05 11.62
N SER A 238 -1.49 -28.97 12.24
CA SER A 238 -1.67 -28.40 13.58
C SER A 238 -0.92 -29.20 14.67
N ARG A 239 -0.95 -30.55 14.59
CA ARG A 239 -0.17 -31.44 15.50
C ARG A 239 1.33 -31.30 15.27
N TRP A 240 1.80 -31.00 14.06
CA TRP A 240 3.20 -30.67 13.80
C TRP A 240 3.60 -29.35 14.48
N GLY A 241 2.63 -28.53 14.88
CA GLY A 241 2.87 -27.33 15.64
C GLY A 241 2.71 -26.02 14.87
N TYR A 242 2.25 -26.05 13.62
CA TYR A 242 2.02 -24.85 12.82
C TYR A 242 0.87 -24.00 13.36
N GLU A 243 1.06 -22.67 13.31
CA GLU A 243 0.15 -21.67 13.86
C GLU A 243 -0.35 -20.64 12.83
N TYR A 244 0.24 -20.63 11.64
CA TYR A 244 -0.14 -19.78 10.53
C TYR A 244 -0.26 -20.64 9.28
N PHE A 245 -1.41 -20.57 8.62
CA PHE A 245 -1.73 -21.33 7.41
C PHE A 245 -2.03 -20.39 6.28
N LYS A 246 -1.20 -20.42 5.21
CA LYS A 246 -1.45 -19.75 3.94
C LYS A 246 -2.02 -20.77 2.98
N ILE A 247 -3.30 -20.59 2.62
CA ILE A 247 -3.97 -21.44 1.61
C ILE A 247 -4.05 -20.69 0.29
N ASP A 248 -3.47 -21.25 -0.74
CA ASP A 248 -3.30 -20.58 -2.02
C ASP A 248 -4.30 -21.02 -3.08
N GLY A 249 -4.37 -20.27 -4.19
CA GLY A 249 -5.20 -20.55 -5.36
C GLY A 249 -6.70 -20.34 -5.14
N GLN A 250 -7.12 -19.70 -4.07
CA GLN A 250 -8.52 -19.67 -3.66
C GLN A 250 -9.52 -19.18 -4.70
N PRO A 251 -9.27 -18.12 -5.49
CA PRO A 251 -10.16 -17.71 -6.58
C PRO A 251 -10.26 -18.74 -7.71
N ILE A 252 -9.19 -19.52 -7.91
CA ILE A 252 -9.20 -20.61 -8.89
C ILE A 252 -10.17 -21.70 -8.41
N VAL A 253 -10.08 -22.07 -7.14
CA VAL A 253 -10.98 -23.06 -6.52
C VAL A 253 -12.44 -22.64 -6.63
N VAL A 254 -12.78 -21.41 -6.23
CA VAL A 254 -14.15 -20.86 -6.35
C VAL A 254 -14.66 -20.95 -7.78
N ARG A 255 -13.83 -20.52 -8.74
CA ARG A 255 -14.17 -20.58 -10.17
C ARG A 255 -14.37 -22.00 -10.66
N GLU A 256 -13.47 -22.93 -10.31
CA GLU A 256 -13.57 -24.31 -10.74
C GLU A 256 -14.78 -25.01 -10.12
N TYR A 257 -15.12 -24.74 -8.86
CA TYR A 257 -16.34 -25.29 -8.24
C TYR A 257 -17.61 -24.83 -8.95
N ARG A 258 -17.65 -23.59 -9.43
CA ARG A 258 -18.75 -23.08 -10.26
C ARG A 258 -18.78 -23.77 -11.64
N ASN A 259 -17.62 -23.91 -12.29
CA ASN A 259 -17.49 -24.48 -13.62
C ASN A 259 -17.75 -25.99 -13.66
N GLN A 260 -17.29 -26.73 -12.65
CA GLN A 260 -17.37 -28.18 -12.56
C GLN A 260 -18.55 -28.67 -11.71
N LYS A 261 -19.52 -27.82 -11.44
CA LYS A 261 -20.66 -28.14 -10.57
C LYS A 261 -21.38 -29.44 -10.97
N SER A 262 -21.58 -29.68 -12.27
CA SER A 262 -22.20 -30.89 -12.80
C SER A 262 -21.37 -32.16 -12.58
N SER A 263 -20.10 -32.04 -12.29
CA SER A 263 -19.19 -33.16 -12.02
C SER A 263 -19.08 -33.50 -10.54
N MET A 264 -19.70 -32.70 -9.66
CA MET A 264 -19.78 -32.97 -8.25
C MET A 264 -20.70 -34.16 -7.97
N LYS A 265 -20.40 -34.92 -6.92
CA LYS A 265 -21.25 -36.03 -6.46
C LYS A 265 -22.66 -35.56 -6.08
N ASN A 266 -22.74 -34.35 -5.48
CA ASN A 266 -24.00 -33.67 -5.22
C ASN A 266 -24.04 -32.29 -5.93
N PRO A 267 -24.51 -32.22 -7.17
CA PRO A 267 -24.51 -31.01 -7.97
C PRO A 267 -25.61 -30.00 -7.61
N THR A 268 -26.50 -30.30 -6.68
CA THR A 268 -27.64 -29.45 -6.31
C THR A 268 -27.25 -28.30 -5.37
N GLY A 269 -26.14 -28.43 -4.64
CA GLY A 269 -25.66 -27.41 -3.70
C GLY A 269 -25.26 -26.08 -4.38
N ASP A 270 -25.29 -24.97 -3.65
CA ASP A 270 -24.68 -23.71 -4.08
C ASP A 270 -23.15 -23.83 -4.01
N SER A 271 -22.46 -23.57 -5.11
CA SER A 271 -21.00 -23.76 -5.21
C SER A 271 -20.21 -22.87 -4.24
N ASP A 272 -20.72 -21.68 -3.92
CA ASP A 272 -20.08 -20.74 -3.00
C ASP A 272 -20.24 -21.20 -1.56
N GLU A 273 -21.42 -21.76 -1.20
CA GLU A 273 -21.64 -22.36 0.12
C GLU A 273 -20.79 -23.63 0.29
N LEU A 274 -20.71 -24.48 -0.73
CA LEU A 274 -19.85 -25.68 -0.72
C LEU A 274 -18.37 -25.31 -0.54
N TYR A 275 -17.89 -24.23 -1.19
CA TYR A 275 -16.55 -23.72 -0.94
C TYR A 275 -16.40 -23.25 0.52
N ARG A 276 -17.38 -22.53 1.05
CA ARG A 276 -17.36 -22.08 2.45
C ARG A 276 -17.33 -23.25 3.43
N ASP A 277 -18.04 -24.36 3.14
CA ASP A 277 -18.01 -25.58 3.95
C ASP A 277 -16.59 -26.18 4.01
N THR A 278 -15.82 -26.12 2.91
CA THR A 278 -14.41 -26.54 2.94
C THR A 278 -13.57 -25.65 3.87
N LEU A 279 -13.75 -24.32 3.81
CA LEU A 279 -13.08 -23.39 4.71
C LEU A 279 -13.50 -23.56 6.18
N ALA A 280 -14.78 -23.83 6.43
CA ALA A 280 -15.29 -24.12 7.76
C ALA A 280 -14.66 -25.40 8.34
N SER A 281 -14.48 -26.43 7.51
CA SER A 281 -13.78 -27.66 7.90
C SER A 281 -12.32 -27.41 8.24
N ILE A 282 -11.63 -26.60 7.46
CA ILE A 282 -10.26 -26.15 7.76
C ILE A 282 -10.24 -25.38 9.10
N ARG A 283 -11.15 -24.43 9.29
CA ARG A 283 -11.24 -23.62 10.52
C ARG A 283 -11.49 -24.48 11.75
N VAL A 284 -12.38 -25.48 11.68
CA VAL A 284 -12.62 -26.44 12.75
C VAL A 284 -11.34 -27.19 13.11
N ALA A 285 -10.60 -27.65 12.11
CA ALA A 285 -9.36 -28.43 12.32
C ALA A 285 -8.23 -27.63 12.95
N ILE A 286 -8.06 -26.37 12.53
CA ILE A 286 -6.99 -25.51 13.07
C ILE A 286 -7.37 -24.81 14.37
N GLY A 287 -8.67 -24.67 14.65
CA GLY A 287 -9.20 -23.95 15.82
C GLY A 287 -9.09 -22.43 15.69
N PRO A 288 -9.57 -21.68 16.70
CA PRO A 288 -9.63 -20.21 16.65
C PRO A 288 -8.28 -19.51 16.87
N ASP A 289 -7.31 -20.19 17.48
CA ASP A 289 -6.03 -19.61 17.91
C ASP A 289 -4.93 -19.70 16.84
N ARG A 290 -5.27 -20.12 15.63
CA ARG A 290 -4.35 -20.19 14.50
C ARG A 290 -4.81 -19.31 13.36
N TYR A 291 -3.84 -18.61 12.75
CA TYR A 291 -4.10 -17.68 11.67
C TYR A 291 -4.35 -18.42 10.36
N LEU A 292 -5.38 -18.02 9.62
CA LEU A 292 -5.71 -18.52 8.29
C LEU A 292 -5.69 -17.35 7.30
N LEU A 293 -4.76 -17.41 6.34
CA LEU A 293 -4.65 -16.49 5.21
C LEU A 293 -5.13 -17.17 3.93
N GLY A 294 -6.11 -16.58 3.27
CA GLY A 294 -6.44 -16.92 1.88
C GLY A 294 -5.49 -16.22 0.91
N CYS A 295 -4.92 -16.97 -0.03
CA CYS A 295 -3.98 -16.42 -0.99
C CYS A 295 -4.50 -16.47 -2.42
N TRP A 296 -3.88 -15.67 -3.23
CA TRP A 296 -4.20 -15.12 -4.52
C TRP A 296 -5.35 -14.10 -4.41
N VAL A 297 -5.84 -13.46 -5.44
CA VAL A 297 -6.77 -12.34 -5.28
C VAL A 297 -8.10 -12.77 -4.65
N VAL A 298 -8.46 -12.14 -3.60
CA VAL A 298 -9.60 -12.14 -2.69
C VAL A 298 -10.83 -12.96 -3.11
N PRO A 299 -11.07 -14.15 -2.55
CA PRO A 299 -12.40 -14.74 -2.55
C PRO A 299 -13.23 -14.10 -1.44
N LEU A 300 -14.18 -13.23 -1.76
CA LEU A 300 -15.09 -12.63 -0.78
C LEU A 300 -15.94 -13.69 -0.06
N GLU A 301 -16.06 -14.87 -0.65
CA GLU A 301 -16.68 -16.06 -0.05
C GLU A 301 -15.94 -16.51 1.23
N GLY A 302 -14.67 -16.15 1.39
CA GLY A 302 -13.88 -16.46 2.60
C GLY A 302 -14.12 -15.52 3.80
N VAL A 303 -14.87 -14.43 3.61
CA VAL A 303 -15.16 -13.49 4.70
C VAL A 303 -15.83 -14.18 5.89
N GLY A 304 -15.34 -13.90 7.10
CA GLY A 304 -15.79 -14.47 8.37
C GLY A 304 -15.19 -15.85 8.72
N LEU A 305 -14.42 -16.47 7.79
CA LEU A 305 -13.72 -17.75 7.99
C LEU A 305 -12.19 -17.60 7.97
N MET A 306 -11.68 -16.65 7.21
CA MET A 306 -10.26 -16.29 7.14
C MET A 306 -9.94 -15.11 8.06
N ASN A 307 -8.73 -15.06 8.62
CA ASN A 307 -8.24 -13.93 9.41
C ASN A 307 -7.62 -12.84 8.52
N GLY A 308 -7.12 -13.22 7.36
CA GLY A 308 -6.54 -12.35 6.38
C GLY A 308 -6.71 -12.85 4.97
N SER A 309 -6.51 -11.95 4.02
CA SER A 309 -6.54 -12.28 2.60
C SER A 309 -5.47 -11.52 1.84
N ARG A 310 -4.73 -12.23 0.98
CA ARG A 310 -3.89 -11.67 -0.05
C ARG A 310 -4.78 -10.88 -1.02
N ILE A 311 -4.38 -9.67 -1.36
CA ILE A 311 -5.22 -8.73 -2.14
C ILE A 311 -4.70 -8.45 -3.55
N GLY A 312 -3.52 -8.91 -3.90
CA GLY A 312 -2.89 -8.67 -5.20
C GLY A 312 -2.21 -9.88 -5.80
N ALA A 313 -1.72 -9.71 -7.01
CA ALA A 313 -0.82 -10.66 -7.66
C ALA A 313 0.51 -10.74 -6.90
N ASP A 314 1.30 -11.77 -7.21
CA ASP A 314 2.66 -11.91 -6.68
C ASP A 314 3.50 -10.70 -7.04
N VAL A 315 4.21 -10.16 -6.04
CA VAL A 315 5.15 -9.05 -6.26
C VAL A 315 6.43 -9.54 -6.92
N LEU A 316 7.14 -8.61 -7.55
CA LEU A 316 8.48 -8.85 -8.08
C LEU A 316 9.51 -8.18 -7.15
N PRO A 317 10.75 -8.70 -7.06
CA PRO A 317 11.78 -8.10 -6.22
C PRO A 317 12.43 -6.85 -6.88
N ASN A 318 11.59 -5.95 -7.36
CA ASN A 318 11.94 -4.71 -8.04
C ASN A 318 10.85 -3.63 -7.84
N TRP A 319 10.97 -2.49 -8.49
CA TRP A 319 10.02 -1.39 -8.36
C TRP A 319 8.61 -1.71 -8.88
N ASP A 320 8.48 -2.60 -9.86
CA ASP A 320 7.15 -3.05 -10.32
C ASP A 320 6.44 -3.86 -9.24
N GLY A 321 7.18 -4.64 -8.44
CA GLY A 321 6.63 -5.33 -7.27
C GLY A 321 6.07 -4.35 -6.25
N PHE A 322 6.78 -3.24 -5.97
CA PHE A 322 6.24 -2.15 -5.16
C PHE A 322 4.94 -1.58 -5.75
N LYS A 323 4.93 -1.31 -7.07
CA LYS A 323 3.74 -0.81 -7.75
C LYS A 323 2.57 -1.79 -7.69
N PHE A 324 2.83 -3.11 -7.71
CA PHE A 324 1.80 -4.14 -7.52
C PHE A 324 1.22 -4.11 -6.11
N ALA A 325 2.07 -4.05 -5.08
CA ALA A 325 1.64 -3.94 -3.69
C ALA A 325 0.84 -2.65 -3.43
N LEU A 326 1.32 -1.51 -3.92
CA LEU A 326 0.63 -0.22 -3.84
C LEU A 326 -0.76 -0.28 -4.46
N ARG A 327 -0.83 -0.82 -5.68
CA ARG A 327 -2.06 -0.88 -6.44
C ARG A 327 -3.08 -1.80 -5.79
N ALA A 328 -2.66 -3.00 -5.37
CA ALA A 328 -3.51 -3.92 -4.63
C ALA A 328 -4.02 -3.29 -3.32
N THR A 329 -3.15 -2.57 -2.61
CA THR A 329 -3.53 -1.80 -1.43
C THR A 329 -4.61 -0.78 -1.77
N MET A 330 -4.41 0.06 -2.78
CA MET A 330 -5.40 1.09 -3.15
C MET A 330 -6.73 0.50 -3.62
N GLU A 331 -6.71 -0.69 -4.24
CA GLU A 331 -7.91 -1.33 -4.77
C GLU A 331 -8.75 -2.02 -3.68
N TYR A 332 -8.11 -2.63 -2.66
CA TYR A 332 -8.79 -3.49 -1.70
C TYR A 332 -8.69 -3.03 -0.24
N TYR A 333 -8.11 -1.85 0.01
CA TYR A 333 -7.92 -1.36 1.38
C TYR A 333 -9.22 -1.17 2.16
N PHE A 334 -10.34 -0.97 1.46
CA PHE A 334 -11.67 -0.87 2.07
C PHE A 334 -12.07 -2.13 2.85
N LEU A 335 -11.43 -3.28 2.60
CA LEU A 335 -11.63 -4.51 3.37
C LEU A 335 -10.69 -4.60 4.59
N HIS A 336 -9.61 -3.79 4.61
CA HIS A 336 -8.61 -3.84 5.65
C HIS A 336 -9.18 -3.40 6.99
N ASN A 337 -8.93 -4.19 8.04
CA ASN A 337 -9.44 -3.93 9.39
C ASN A 337 -10.98 -3.93 9.52
N ILE A 338 -11.69 -4.22 8.45
CA ILE A 338 -13.16 -4.27 8.40
C ILE A 338 -13.63 -5.73 8.32
N ALA A 339 -13.25 -6.44 7.26
CA ALA A 339 -13.62 -7.84 7.04
C ALA A 339 -12.50 -8.81 7.45
N TRP A 340 -11.25 -8.41 7.28
CA TRP A 340 -10.02 -9.15 7.59
C TRP A 340 -8.80 -8.23 7.58
N TYR A 341 -7.61 -8.77 7.89
CA TYR A 341 -6.35 -8.12 7.58
C TYR A 341 -6.00 -8.36 6.11
N THR A 342 -5.78 -7.29 5.34
CA THR A 342 -5.30 -7.42 3.97
C THR A 342 -3.81 -7.72 3.94
N ASP A 343 -3.40 -8.49 2.94
CA ASP A 343 -2.01 -8.84 2.67
C ASP A 343 -1.62 -8.33 1.28
N PRO A 344 -0.81 -7.27 1.16
CA PRO A 344 -0.38 -6.72 -0.13
C PRO A 344 0.76 -7.52 -0.75
N ASP A 345 1.09 -8.66 -0.20
CA ASP A 345 2.29 -9.46 -0.39
C ASP A 345 3.49 -8.97 0.43
N VAL A 346 4.63 -9.63 0.27
CA VAL A 346 5.80 -9.45 1.10
C VAL A 346 6.51 -8.11 0.86
N LEU A 347 7.22 -7.66 1.88
CA LEU A 347 8.21 -6.61 1.78
C LEU A 347 9.54 -7.17 1.27
N VAL A 348 10.05 -6.61 0.19
CA VAL A 348 11.40 -6.91 -0.33
C VAL A 348 12.28 -5.68 -0.20
N VAL A 349 13.42 -5.84 0.48
CA VAL A 349 14.37 -4.72 0.69
C VAL A 349 15.78 -4.99 0.19
N ARG A 350 16.08 -6.21 -0.33
CA ARG A 350 17.40 -6.61 -0.81
C ARG A 350 17.86 -5.87 -2.07
N SER A 351 19.17 -5.88 -2.32
CA SER A 351 19.74 -5.53 -3.63
C SER A 351 19.25 -6.50 -4.72
N PRO A 352 19.12 -6.06 -5.99
CA PRO A 352 19.56 -4.77 -6.54
C PRO A 352 18.57 -3.61 -6.38
N LEU A 353 17.44 -3.78 -5.66
CA LEU A 353 16.50 -2.68 -5.42
C LEU A 353 17.25 -1.49 -4.77
N PRO A 354 17.21 -0.28 -5.36
CA PRO A 354 17.80 0.91 -4.76
C PRO A 354 17.28 1.16 -3.34
N LEU A 355 18.14 1.71 -2.46
CA LEU A 355 17.77 1.91 -1.05
C LEU A 355 16.55 2.82 -0.88
N GLU A 356 16.42 3.88 -1.70
CA GLU A 356 15.25 4.78 -1.66
C GLU A 356 13.96 4.06 -2.07
N GLN A 357 14.02 3.17 -3.06
CA GLN A 357 12.88 2.33 -3.44
C GLN A 357 12.51 1.33 -2.35
N ALA A 358 13.52 0.70 -1.72
CA ALA A 358 13.29 -0.17 -0.56
C ALA A 358 12.67 0.59 0.62
N ARG A 359 13.11 1.84 0.86
CA ARG A 359 12.54 2.75 1.85
C ARG A 359 11.08 3.07 1.54
N ALA A 360 10.76 3.38 0.28
CA ALA A 360 9.38 3.63 -0.15
C ALA A 360 8.49 2.41 0.08
N TRP A 361 8.97 1.21 -0.24
CA TRP A 361 8.23 -0.03 0.00
C TRP A 361 8.02 -0.32 1.50
N ALA A 362 9.08 -0.18 2.30
CA ALA A 362 8.98 -0.31 3.75
C ALA A 362 7.98 0.72 4.35
N THR A 363 8.00 1.96 3.83
CA THR A 363 7.07 3.00 4.24
C THR A 363 5.62 2.64 3.88
N LEU A 364 5.37 2.14 2.67
CA LEU A 364 4.04 1.69 2.26
C LEU A 364 3.48 0.67 3.25
N GLN A 365 4.20 -0.42 3.48
CA GLN A 365 3.72 -1.49 4.34
C GLN A 365 3.66 -1.09 5.81
N GLY A 366 4.60 -0.30 6.28
CA GLY A 366 4.63 0.18 7.67
C GLY A 366 3.52 1.18 8.01
N LEU A 367 3.05 1.99 7.04
CA LEU A 367 1.98 2.97 7.25
C LEU A 367 0.59 2.43 7.01
N THR A 368 0.42 1.34 6.31
CA THR A 368 -0.91 0.82 5.97
C THR A 368 -1.48 -0.13 7.02
N GLY A 369 -0.65 -0.61 7.96
CA GLY A 369 -1.09 -1.55 8.98
C GLY A 369 -1.54 -2.91 8.46
N GLN A 370 -1.13 -3.26 7.24
CA GLN A 370 -1.41 -4.55 6.60
C GLN A 370 -0.48 -5.66 7.13
N SER A 371 -0.67 -6.89 6.69
CA SER A 371 0.27 -7.99 6.95
C SER A 371 1.68 -7.60 6.50
N LEU A 372 2.69 -7.84 7.33
CA LEU A 372 4.07 -7.39 7.11
C LEU A 372 5.04 -8.57 7.24
N LEU A 373 5.24 -9.29 6.14
CA LEU A 373 6.25 -10.33 6.06
C LEU A 373 7.35 -9.90 5.07
N THR A 374 8.62 -9.92 5.48
CA THR A 374 9.74 -9.78 4.52
C THR A 374 10.05 -11.12 3.87
N SER A 375 10.65 -11.10 2.68
CA SER A 375 10.99 -12.34 1.95
C SER A 375 12.40 -12.28 1.32
N ASP A 376 13.37 -11.87 2.09
CA ASP A 376 14.77 -11.80 1.70
C ASP A 376 15.58 -12.91 2.38
N ARG A 377 16.77 -13.24 1.88
CA ARG A 377 17.79 -13.92 2.68
C ARG A 377 18.36 -12.89 3.65
N LEU A 378 17.92 -12.97 4.89
CA LEU A 378 18.10 -11.90 5.86
C LEU A 378 19.56 -11.65 6.24
N SER A 379 20.41 -12.70 6.18
CA SER A 379 21.85 -12.59 6.43
C SER A 379 22.60 -11.73 5.41
N ASP A 380 22.03 -11.52 4.23
CA ASP A 380 22.68 -10.82 3.13
C ASP A 380 22.35 -9.32 3.11
N LEU A 381 21.47 -8.89 4.01
CA LEU A 381 21.04 -7.50 4.08
C LEU A 381 22.12 -6.60 4.69
N SER A 382 22.38 -5.46 4.06
CA SER A 382 23.24 -4.42 4.65
C SER A 382 22.57 -3.79 5.87
N ALA A 383 23.37 -3.13 6.71
CA ALA A 383 22.89 -2.50 7.95
C ALA A 383 21.77 -1.49 7.69
N GLU A 384 21.85 -0.71 6.61
CA GLU A 384 20.82 0.28 6.24
C GLU A 384 19.50 -0.41 5.87
N ARG A 385 19.55 -1.58 5.21
CA ARG A 385 18.35 -2.34 4.84
C ARG A 385 17.72 -3.05 6.05
N VAL A 386 18.54 -3.54 6.97
CA VAL A 386 18.09 -4.05 8.27
C VAL A 386 17.41 -2.94 9.08
N GLU A 387 17.96 -1.72 9.02
CA GLU A 387 17.36 -0.54 9.67
C GLU A 387 15.96 -0.24 9.13
N LEU A 388 15.72 -0.35 7.81
CA LEU A 388 14.38 -0.21 7.25
C LEU A 388 13.38 -1.18 7.90
N LEU A 389 13.76 -2.46 8.02
CA LEU A 389 12.92 -3.46 8.68
C LEU A 389 12.64 -3.09 10.15
N ARG A 390 13.68 -2.75 10.90
CA ARG A 390 13.55 -2.37 12.33
C ARG A 390 12.59 -1.22 12.57
N ARG A 391 12.48 -0.28 11.62
CA ARG A 391 11.63 0.92 11.76
C ARG A 391 10.19 0.71 11.30
N VAL A 392 9.86 -0.42 10.67
CA VAL A 392 8.49 -0.75 10.25
C VAL A 392 7.87 -1.94 10.98
N TYR A 393 8.68 -2.72 11.73
CA TYR A 393 8.18 -3.79 12.59
C TYR A 393 7.86 -3.25 14.00
N PRO A 394 6.72 -3.72 14.59
CA PRO A 394 5.74 -4.66 14.08
C PRO A 394 4.76 -4.01 13.08
N ALA A 395 3.94 -4.81 12.38
CA ALA A 395 2.71 -4.31 11.81
C ALA A 395 1.79 -3.83 12.94
N VAL A 396 1.12 -2.71 12.75
CA VAL A 396 0.28 -2.07 13.77
C VAL A 396 -1.16 -1.91 13.30
N ASP A 397 -2.10 -1.85 14.22
CA ASP A 397 -3.52 -1.66 13.91
C ASP A 397 -3.80 -0.18 13.62
N ILE A 398 -3.50 0.25 12.40
CA ILE A 398 -3.67 1.61 11.92
C ILE A 398 -4.41 1.64 10.59
N VAL A 399 -5.10 2.74 10.33
CA VAL A 399 -5.75 3.05 9.06
C VAL A 399 -5.39 4.48 8.69
N PRO A 400 -4.50 4.72 7.74
CA PRO A 400 -4.22 6.07 7.27
C PRO A 400 -5.44 6.67 6.58
N MET A 401 -5.63 7.96 6.85
CA MET A 401 -6.66 8.75 6.18
C MET A 401 -6.33 8.97 4.71
N ASP A 402 -7.36 9.23 3.93
CA ASP A 402 -7.26 9.63 2.53
C ASP A 402 -6.62 8.60 1.58
N LEU A 403 -6.52 7.35 1.99
CA LEU A 403 -6.03 6.30 1.10
C LEU A 403 -6.86 6.18 -0.19
N PHE A 404 -8.07 6.72 -0.20
CA PHE A 404 -9.04 6.57 -1.28
C PHE A 404 -9.64 7.89 -1.80
N LYS A 405 -8.98 9.02 -1.64
CA LYS A 405 -9.36 10.20 -2.41
C LYS A 405 -9.39 9.85 -3.91
N SER A 406 -10.24 10.50 -4.66
CA SER A 406 -10.47 10.27 -6.10
C SER A 406 -9.22 10.42 -7.00
N GLU A 407 -8.13 10.91 -6.49
CA GLU A 407 -6.86 10.98 -7.19
C GLU A 407 -6.27 9.58 -7.31
N ARG A 408 -6.13 9.11 -8.54
CA ARG A 408 -5.70 7.77 -8.93
C ARG A 408 -4.33 7.34 -8.43
N ASN A 409 -3.49 8.29 -8.00
CA ASN A 409 -2.16 8.06 -7.45
C ASN A 409 -1.97 8.88 -6.20
N LYS A 410 -2.51 8.39 -5.10
CA LYS A 410 -2.29 9.07 -3.83
C LYS A 410 -0.85 9.06 -3.43
N ARG A 411 -0.33 10.25 -3.44
CA ARG A 411 1.06 10.54 -3.09
C ARG A 411 1.19 10.95 -1.62
N ILE A 412 0.10 11.32 -0.97
CA ILE A 412 0.06 11.80 0.42
C ILE A 412 -0.88 10.90 1.22
N TRP A 413 -0.35 10.21 2.20
CA TRP A 413 -1.06 9.30 3.09
C TRP A 413 -0.98 9.82 4.51
N ASP A 414 -2.11 10.18 5.09
CA ASP A 414 -2.22 10.84 6.38
C ASP A 414 -2.78 9.89 7.45
N LEU A 415 -1.96 9.56 8.45
CA LEU A 415 -2.34 8.81 9.62
C LEU A 415 -2.55 9.76 10.80
N LYS A 416 -3.79 9.94 11.22
CA LYS A 416 -4.13 10.68 12.44
C LYS A 416 -3.80 9.85 13.66
N VAL A 417 -2.97 10.38 14.55
CA VAL A 417 -2.55 9.70 15.78
C VAL A 417 -3.02 10.50 16.99
N ASN A 418 -3.83 9.86 17.83
CA ASN A 418 -4.14 10.34 19.18
C ASN A 418 -3.59 9.32 20.17
N HIS A 419 -2.46 9.65 20.79
CA HIS A 419 -1.77 8.75 21.70
C HIS A 419 -1.17 9.49 22.88
N LEU A 420 -1.53 9.08 24.09
CA LEU A 420 -1.03 9.66 25.35
C LEU A 420 -1.19 11.18 25.44
N GLY A 421 -2.32 11.70 24.98
CA GLY A 421 -2.62 13.13 24.95
C GLY A 421 -1.90 13.91 23.85
N ARG A 422 -1.13 13.27 22.98
CA ARG A 422 -0.55 13.86 21.76
C ARG A 422 -1.48 13.64 20.58
N ASN A 423 -1.86 14.73 19.93
CA ASN A 423 -2.54 14.71 18.63
C ASN A 423 -1.55 15.16 17.57
N TYR A 424 -1.19 14.26 16.67
CA TYR A 424 -0.25 14.54 15.58
C TYR A 424 -0.59 13.68 14.37
N ASP A 425 -0.10 14.10 13.21
CA ASP A 425 -0.25 13.32 11.99
C ASP A 425 1.08 12.67 11.62
N VAL A 426 1.02 11.45 11.11
CA VAL A 426 2.14 10.79 10.41
C VAL A 426 1.79 10.73 8.94
N VAL A 427 2.52 11.49 8.14
CA VAL A 427 2.20 11.66 6.71
C VAL A 427 3.27 11.02 5.85
N GLY A 428 2.90 9.96 5.13
CA GLY A 428 3.71 9.37 4.08
C GLY A 428 3.52 10.13 2.77
N ILE A 429 4.62 10.54 2.15
CA ILE A 429 4.62 11.29 0.89
C ILE A 429 5.47 10.52 -0.10
N PHE A 430 4.94 10.27 -1.32
CA PHE A 430 5.58 9.42 -2.31
C PHE A 430 5.75 10.12 -3.65
N ASN A 431 6.90 9.92 -4.27
CA ASN A 431 7.11 10.12 -5.69
C ASN A 431 7.21 8.75 -6.37
N PHE A 432 6.22 8.40 -7.19
CA PHE A 432 6.19 7.12 -7.89
C PHE A 432 6.91 7.13 -9.24
N ASP A 433 7.27 8.33 -9.75
CA ASP A 433 8.03 8.46 -10.99
C ASP A 433 9.48 8.00 -10.76
N GLU A 434 9.99 7.14 -11.64
CA GLU A 434 11.33 6.55 -11.51
C GLU A 434 12.45 7.46 -12.06
N THR A 435 12.08 8.46 -12.80
CA THR A 435 13.02 9.27 -13.58
C THR A 435 13.03 10.75 -13.21
N ARG A 436 11.91 11.26 -12.68
CA ARG A 436 11.72 12.70 -12.43
C ARG A 436 11.55 13.01 -10.96
N PRO A 437 12.22 14.03 -10.43
CA PRO A 437 11.86 14.57 -9.12
C PRO A 437 10.46 15.17 -9.18
N SER A 438 9.79 15.23 -8.05
CA SER A 438 8.43 15.75 -7.99
C SER A 438 8.26 16.70 -6.82
N PRO A 439 7.91 17.96 -7.08
CA PRO A 439 7.48 18.89 -6.06
C PRO A 439 6.10 18.47 -5.54
N ILE A 440 5.93 18.45 -4.22
CA ILE A 440 4.68 18.14 -3.56
C ILE A 440 4.42 19.19 -2.50
N TYR A 441 3.23 19.78 -2.53
CA TYR A 441 2.71 20.63 -1.48
C TYR A 441 1.79 19.83 -0.57
N VAL A 442 2.03 19.88 0.73
CA VAL A 442 1.21 19.27 1.78
C VAL A 442 0.49 20.39 2.50
N GLY A 443 -0.77 20.63 2.13
CA GLY A 443 -1.60 21.70 2.69
C GLY A 443 -2.27 21.28 3.99
N TRP A 444 -2.23 22.12 5.02
CA TRP A 444 -2.86 21.84 6.31
C TRP A 444 -4.37 21.69 6.20
N LYS A 445 -5.00 22.49 5.35
CA LYS A 445 -6.44 22.41 5.07
C LYS A 445 -6.84 21.02 4.54
N ASP A 446 -6.05 20.45 3.64
CA ASP A 446 -6.33 19.13 3.04
C ASP A 446 -6.21 18.01 4.07
N LEU A 447 -5.37 18.21 5.08
CA LEU A 447 -5.18 17.27 6.18
C LEU A 447 -6.11 17.56 7.37
N GLY A 448 -6.90 18.63 7.34
CA GLY A 448 -7.74 19.05 8.47
C GLY A 448 -6.93 19.57 9.67
N LEU A 449 -5.72 20.04 9.43
CA LEU A 449 -4.88 20.75 10.41
C LEU A 449 -5.21 22.25 10.41
N PRO A 450 -4.91 22.97 11.51
CA PRO A 450 -5.15 24.41 11.59
C PRO A 450 -4.24 25.16 10.60
N GLU A 451 -4.85 26.14 9.89
CA GLU A 451 -4.14 26.98 8.92
C GLU A 451 -3.57 28.28 9.52
N ASP A 452 -4.08 28.67 10.68
CA ASP A 452 -3.82 29.94 11.38
C ASP A 452 -2.79 29.83 12.50
N GLN A 453 -2.25 28.64 12.72
CA GLN A 453 -1.17 28.41 13.69
C GLN A 453 -0.04 27.57 13.09
N PRO A 454 1.20 27.75 13.57
CA PRO A 454 2.30 26.93 13.08
C PRO A 454 2.14 25.46 13.42
N VAL A 455 2.54 24.61 12.49
CA VAL A 455 2.61 23.15 12.66
C VAL A 455 4.08 22.73 12.52
N HIS A 456 4.63 22.09 13.53
CA HIS A 456 5.97 21.51 13.49
C HIS A 456 6.04 20.37 12.50
N VAL A 457 7.10 20.31 11.70
CA VAL A 457 7.36 19.29 10.69
C VAL A 457 8.68 18.59 10.95
N PHE A 458 8.64 17.26 11.12
CA PHE A 458 9.84 16.45 11.31
C PHE A 458 9.87 15.30 10.30
N ASP A 459 10.98 15.16 9.55
CA ASP A 459 11.21 14.06 8.62
C ASP A 459 11.85 12.87 9.35
N PHE A 460 11.13 11.77 9.43
CA PHE A 460 11.53 10.57 10.17
C PHE A 460 12.77 9.89 9.56
N TRP A 461 12.75 9.66 8.24
CA TRP A 461 13.82 8.93 7.58
C TRP A 461 15.11 9.73 7.48
N ASN A 462 15.01 11.03 7.25
CA ASN A 462 16.17 11.91 7.19
C ASN A 462 16.62 12.40 8.57
N LYS A 463 15.84 12.13 9.62
CA LYS A 463 16.09 12.58 11.01
C LYS A 463 16.30 14.09 11.07
N GLU A 464 15.42 14.84 10.40
CA GLU A 464 15.56 16.27 10.22
C GLU A 464 14.29 17.02 10.64
N TYR A 465 14.49 18.11 11.41
CA TYR A 465 13.42 19.04 11.72
C TYR A 465 13.34 20.10 10.60
N LEU A 466 12.18 20.13 9.93
CA LEU A 466 11.95 21.02 8.80
C LEU A 466 11.35 22.37 9.20
N GLY A 467 11.09 22.63 10.47
CA GLY A 467 10.55 23.89 10.98
C GLY A 467 9.09 23.82 11.42
N ALA A 468 8.53 24.99 11.77
CA ALA A 468 7.12 25.15 12.12
C ALA A 468 6.47 26.15 11.15
N TRP A 469 5.41 25.73 10.46
CA TRP A 469 4.83 26.42 9.30
C TRP A 469 3.32 26.55 9.40
N GLU A 470 2.80 27.65 8.85
CA GLU A 470 1.38 27.87 8.66
C GLU A 470 0.95 27.41 7.25
N LYS A 471 -0.30 27.02 7.07
CA LYS A 471 -0.94 26.63 5.80
C LYS A 471 -0.40 25.36 5.14
N GLY A 472 0.89 25.02 5.26
CA GLY A 472 1.44 23.83 4.62
C GLY A 472 2.96 23.84 4.48
N VAL A 473 3.49 22.80 3.84
CA VAL A 473 4.90 22.63 3.53
C VAL A 473 5.08 22.12 2.11
N SER A 474 6.06 22.65 1.41
CA SER A 474 6.46 22.17 0.09
C SER A 474 7.75 21.36 0.18
N LEU A 475 7.77 20.23 -0.51
CA LEU A 475 8.91 19.32 -0.56
C LEU A 475 9.21 18.92 -1.99
N ASP A 476 10.48 18.72 -2.30
CA ASP A 476 10.92 18.12 -3.55
C ASP A 476 11.37 16.68 -3.28
N LEU A 477 10.69 15.71 -3.90
CA LEU A 477 11.01 14.31 -3.74
C LEU A 477 11.80 13.81 -4.94
N PRO A 478 12.97 13.20 -4.72
CA PRO A 478 13.69 12.48 -5.75
C PRO A 478 12.84 11.44 -6.47
N PRO A 479 13.23 10.96 -7.65
CA PRO A 479 12.56 9.84 -8.31
C PRO A 479 12.43 8.62 -7.41
N ALA A 480 11.32 7.89 -7.51
CA ALA A 480 11.04 6.65 -6.80
C ALA A 480 11.39 6.70 -5.30
N SER A 481 10.93 7.74 -4.61
CA SER A 481 11.32 8.02 -3.23
C SER A 481 10.12 8.35 -2.33
N THR A 482 10.38 8.44 -1.03
CA THR A 482 9.37 8.75 -0.01
C THR A 482 9.92 9.66 1.07
N ARG A 483 9.01 10.40 1.72
CA ARG A 483 9.22 11.05 3.02
C ARG A 483 8.16 10.58 4.01
N VAL A 484 8.53 10.55 5.28
CA VAL A 484 7.57 10.32 6.37
C VAL A 484 7.68 11.45 7.35
N LEU A 485 6.65 12.28 7.41
CA LEU A 485 6.64 13.46 8.27
C LEU A 485 5.80 13.21 9.53
N THR A 486 6.26 13.77 10.66
CA THR A 486 5.35 14.09 11.78
C THR A 486 4.91 15.53 11.61
N LEU A 487 3.60 15.76 11.69
CA LEU A 487 2.99 17.08 11.73
C LEU A 487 2.36 17.27 13.11
N LEU A 488 2.86 18.25 13.88
CA LEU A 488 2.41 18.49 15.25
C LEU A 488 2.04 19.97 15.43
N PRO A 489 0.75 20.31 15.66
CA PRO A 489 0.36 21.69 15.94
C PRO A 489 1.16 22.27 17.10
N GLN A 490 1.70 23.48 16.91
CA GLN A 490 2.59 24.12 17.87
C GLN A 490 1.86 24.52 19.15
N GLN A 491 2.48 24.27 20.29
CA GLN A 491 2.12 24.80 21.60
C GLN A 491 3.16 25.84 22.05
N ASP A 492 2.91 26.48 23.17
CA ASP A 492 3.77 27.53 23.72
C ASP A 492 4.97 27.03 24.54
N HIS A 493 5.15 25.73 24.61
CA HIS A 493 6.21 25.04 25.35
C HIS A 493 6.91 23.98 24.48
N PRO A 494 8.07 23.44 24.92
CA PRO A 494 8.71 22.33 24.24
C PRO A 494 7.75 21.15 24.06
N GLN A 495 7.75 20.48 22.89
CA GLN A 495 6.88 19.35 22.60
C GLN A 495 7.71 18.15 22.14
N LEU A 496 7.30 16.95 22.56
CA LEU A 496 7.82 15.70 22.00
C LEU A 496 7.20 15.49 20.61
N ILE A 497 8.00 15.56 19.56
CA ILE A 497 7.51 15.40 18.18
C ILE A 497 7.61 13.97 17.67
N SER A 498 8.69 13.25 17.99
CA SER A 498 9.01 11.97 17.39
C SER A 498 9.88 11.11 18.29
N THR A 499 9.87 9.81 18.04
CA THR A 499 10.85 8.84 18.56
C THR A 499 11.48 8.06 17.40
N SER A 500 12.64 7.44 17.64
CA SER A 500 13.37 6.72 16.58
C SER A 500 12.88 5.29 16.34
N ARG A 501 12.03 4.71 17.22
CA ARG A 501 11.76 3.27 17.26
C ARG A 501 10.95 2.75 16.08
N HIS A 502 9.93 3.47 15.65
CA HIS A 502 9.01 3.04 14.62
C HIS A 502 8.53 4.25 13.81
N LEU A 503 8.21 4.05 12.54
CA LEU A 503 7.79 5.13 11.64
C LEU A 503 6.48 5.82 12.07
N THR A 504 5.71 5.23 12.98
CA THR A 504 4.55 5.88 13.63
C THR A 504 4.93 6.82 14.79
N GLN A 505 6.23 7.00 15.05
CA GLN A 505 6.86 8.08 15.83
C GLN A 505 6.31 8.25 17.26
N GLY A 506 6.29 7.13 17.98
CA GLY A 506 5.89 7.06 19.39
C GLY A 506 4.64 6.22 19.64
N TRP A 507 3.90 5.80 18.63
CA TRP A 507 2.72 4.93 18.82
C TRP A 507 3.08 3.56 19.41
N VAL A 508 4.16 2.95 18.92
CA VAL A 508 4.57 1.58 19.30
C VAL A 508 5.30 1.53 20.63
N ASP A 509 6.09 2.55 20.91
CA ASP A 509 7.14 2.54 21.92
C ASP A 509 6.88 3.43 23.14
N LEU A 510 6.17 4.56 22.99
CA LEU A 510 5.81 5.39 24.15
C LEU A 510 4.74 4.72 25.00
N VAL A 511 5.02 4.60 26.30
CA VAL A 511 4.11 4.04 27.31
C VAL A 511 3.43 5.14 28.11
N SER A 512 4.17 6.21 28.40
CA SER A 512 3.65 7.42 29.04
C SER A 512 4.50 8.63 28.66
N GLN A 513 3.89 9.81 28.69
CA GLN A 513 4.57 11.09 28.60
C GLN A 513 3.74 12.18 29.25
N ALA A 514 4.39 13.13 29.90
CA ALA A 514 3.73 14.30 30.46
C ALA A 514 4.71 15.49 30.52
N TYR A 515 4.20 16.68 30.15
CA TYR A 515 4.90 17.94 30.38
C TYR A 515 4.51 18.53 31.74
N ASP A 516 5.51 18.92 32.49
CA ASP A 516 5.36 19.65 33.77
C ASP A 516 5.73 21.12 33.54
N ALA A 517 4.71 21.97 33.44
CA ALA A 517 4.90 23.39 33.19
C ALA A 517 5.60 24.12 34.35
N ALA A 518 5.40 23.68 35.60
CA ALA A 518 6.02 24.31 36.79
C ALA A 518 7.55 24.13 36.79
N ASN A 519 8.01 22.96 36.34
CA ASN A 519 9.43 22.62 36.29
C ASN A 519 10.03 22.71 34.88
N ASN A 520 9.25 23.13 33.90
CA ASN A 520 9.66 23.15 32.49
C ASN A 520 10.36 21.84 32.06
N SER A 521 9.69 20.71 32.27
CA SER A 521 10.28 19.40 32.08
C SER A 521 9.27 18.40 31.47
N TYR A 522 9.80 17.42 30.74
CA TYR A 522 9.08 16.24 30.29
C TYR A 522 9.53 15.02 31.05
N GLN A 523 8.59 14.18 31.40
CA GLN A 523 8.85 12.83 31.92
C GLN A 523 8.05 11.78 31.14
N GLY A 524 8.61 10.60 31.01
CA GLY A 524 7.91 9.52 30.33
C GLY A 524 8.56 8.15 30.48
N ARG A 525 7.95 7.19 29.81
CA ARG A 525 8.43 5.81 29.71
C ARG A 525 8.35 5.33 28.29
N SER A 526 9.35 4.59 27.86
CA SER A 526 9.42 4.03 26.51
C SER A 526 9.86 2.57 26.54
N LYS A 527 9.26 1.74 25.68
CA LYS A 527 9.75 0.39 25.36
C LYS A 527 10.91 0.50 24.39
N VAL A 528 12.08 0.02 24.78
CA VAL A 528 13.28 0.06 23.95
C VAL A 528 13.79 -1.34 23.63
N VAL A 529 14.45 -1.48 22.51
CA VAL A 529 15.03 -2.74 22.06
C VAL A 529 16.49 -2.80 22.45
N LYS A 530 16.95 -3.99 22.82
CA LYS A 530 18.34 -4.27 23.19
C LYS A 530 19.31 -3.77 22.13
N ASN A 531 20.29 -2.97 22.57
CA ASN A 531 21.38 -2.46 21.73
C ASN A 531 20.93 -1.64 20.50
N ASP A 532 19.68 -1.14 20.50
CA ASP A 532 19.17 -0.19 19.50
C ASP A 532 19.19 1.22 20.14
N PRO A 533 19.99 2.15 19.63
CA PRO A 533 19.98 3.52 20.13
C PRO A 533 18.58 4.13 20.00
N TYR A 534 18.01 4.50 21.14
CA TYR A 534 16.68 5.08 21.20
C TYR A 534 16.76 6.59 21.35
N GLU A 535 16.15 7.31 20.43
CA GLU A 535 16.16 8.75 20.37
C GLU A 535 14.75 9.32 20.61
N ILE A 536 14.65 10.28 21.52
CA ILE A 536 13.47 11.11 21.76
C ILE A 536 13.76 12.50 21.19
N ARG A 537 12.85 13.04 20.41
CA ARG A 537 13.00 14.29 19.67
C ARG A 537 12.02 15.32 20.19
N PHE A 538 12.54 16.49 20.55
CA PHE A 538 11.76 17.62 21.04
C PHE A 538 11.88 18.79 20.08
N VAL A 539 10.78 19.51 19.90
CA VAL A 539 10.72 20.75 19.12
C VAL A 539 10.33 21.91 20.02
N PHE A 540 10.76 23.09 19.63
CA PHE A 540 10.56 24.29 20.39
C PHE A 540 9.64 25.28 19.67
N PRO A 541 8.77 26.03 20.39
CA PRO A 541 7.90 27.01 19.77
C PRO A 541 8.69 28.04 18.96
N ARG A 542 8.20 28.35 17.77
CA ARG A 542 8.79 29.37 16.90
C ARG A 542 8.87 30.71 17.63
N GLY A 543 10.01 31.37 17.55
CA GLY A 543 10.27 32.65 18.21
C GLY A 543 10.57 32.58 19.72
N LYS A 544 10.61 31.39 20.31
CA LYS A 544 11.02 31.16 21.71
C LYS A 544 12.36 30.45 21.78
N ASN A 545 13.09 30.73 22.87
CA ASN A 545 14.45 30.24 23.08
C ASN A 545 14.44 29.08 24.06
N PHE A 546 14.57 27.85 23.57
CA PHE A 546 14.70 26.67 24.42
C PHE A 546 15.90 25.82 24.03
N ARG A 547 16.43 25.12 25.05
CA ARG A 547 17.40 24.04 24.88
C ARG A 547 17.18 22.99 25.95
N ILE A 548 17.58 21.76 25.73
CA ILE A 548 17.64 20.76 26.79
C ILE A 548 18.78 21.14 27.74
N LYS A 549 18.44 21.31 29.05
CA LYS A 549 19.37 21.59 30.12
C LYS A 549 19.98 20.30 30.69
N GLN A 550 19.12 19.32 30.95
CA GLN A 550 19.50 18.05 31.54
C GLN A 550 18.53 16.94 31.09
N ALA A 551 19.04 15.74 30.95
CA ALA A 551 18.22 14.55 30.73
C ALA A 551 18.76 13.38 31.54
N SER A 552 17.88 12.47 31.92
CA SER A 552 18.21 11.22 32.60
C SER A 552 17.37 10.08 32.04
N ALA A 553 17.92 8.87 32.03
CA ALA A 553 17.22 7.66 31.65
C ALA A 553 17.60 6.51 32.60
N SER A 554 16.62 5.68 32.95
CA SER A 554 16.84 4.53 33.82
C SER A 554 15.89 3.39 33.52
N SER A 555 16.36 2.18 33.66
CA SER A 555 15.57 0.95 33.65
C SER A 555 15.58 0.29 35.02
N ASN A 556 14.87 -0.84 35.15
CA ASN A 556 14.92 -1.64 36.37
C ASN A 556 16.34 -2.15 36.72
N ASN A 557 17.27 -2.07 35.77
CA ASN A 557 18.68 -2.51 35.94
C ASN A 557 19.65 -1.37 36.23
N GLY A 558 19.14 -0.14 36.45
CA GLY A 558 19.94 1.03 36.77
C GLY A 558 19.86 2.16 35.74
N SER A 559 20.68 3.18 35.99
CA SER A 559 20.78 4.35 35.12
C SER A 559 21.46 4.02 33.79
N LEU A 560 21.01 4.68 32.71
CA LEU A 560 21.58 4.59 31.38
C LEU A 560 22.36 5.88 31.06
N ALA A 561 23.43 5.75 30.27
CA ALA A 561 24.11 6.90 29.71
C ALA A 561 23.20 7.64 28.72
N VAL A 562 23.14 8.96 28.86
CA VAL A 562 22.30 9.83 28.04
C VAL A 562 23.17 10.79 27.25
N LYS A 563 22.92 10.90 25.96
CA LYS A 563 23.49 11.90 25.07
C LYS A 563 22.43 12.93 24.72
N ILE A 564 22.76 14.21 24.92
CA ILE A 564 21.92 15.36 24.58
C ILE A 564 22.54 16.04 23.35
N SER A 565 21.69 16.32 22.34
CA SER A 565 22.09 17.15 21.21
C SER A 565 21.07 18.27 21.05
N ASN A 566 21.53 19.52 21.21
CA ASN A 566 20.72 20.70 20.97
C ASN A 566 21.00 21.21 19.54
N HIS A 567 19.93 21.39 18.79
CA HIS A 567 19.95 21.93 17.42
C HIS A 567 19.13 23.20 17.35
N GLN A 568 19.12 23.82 16.21
CA GLN A 568 18.33 25.03 15.99
C GLN A 568 16.84 24.69 15.90
N GLY A 569 16.06 25.15 16.88
CA GLY A 569 14.60 24.91 16.96
C GLY A 569 14.18 23.53 17.45
N TRP A 570 15.11 22.62 17.74
CA TRP A 570 14.82 21.27 18.23
C TRP A 570 15.98 20.66 19.02
N ALA A 571 15.73 19.55 19.67
CA ALA A 571 16.77 18.83 20.39
C ALA A 571 16.47 17.33 20.51
N THR A 572 17.51 16.53 20.78
CA THR A 572 17.38 15.08 20.97
C THR A 572 17.94 14.63 22.30
N VAL A 573 17.34 13.57 22.82
CA VAL A 573 17.86 12.77 23.93
C VAL A 573 18.02 11.34 23.45
N GLU A 574 19.25 10.83 23.44
CA GLU A 574 19.58 9.48 22.99
C GLU A 574 20.11 8.65 24.16
N PHE A 575 19.67 7.42 24.26
CA PHE A 575 20.21 6.42 25.19
C PHE A 575 20.11 5.01 24.59
N ASN A 576 20.93 4.10 25.11
CA ASN A 576 20.96 2.71 24.66
C ASN A 576 20.81 1.77 25.87
N SER A 577 19.98 0.75 25.73
CA SER A 577 19.76 -0.27 26.75
C SER A 577 20.42 -1.59 26.35
N PRO A 578 21.15 -2.26 27.27
CA PRO A 578 21.71 -3.59 27.00
C PRO A 578 20.64 -4.70 26.99
N ARG A 579 19.37 -4.37 27.23
CA ARG A 579 18.23 -5.30 27.25
C ARG A 579 17.00 -4.65 26.62
N THR A 580 16.17 -5.46 25.99
CA THR A 580 14.81 -5.07 25.60
C THR A 580 13.98 -4.90 26.87
N THR A 581 13.55 -3.67 27.18
CA THR A 581 12.91 -3.31 28.45
C THR A 581 12.17 -1.98 28.35
N GLU A 582 11.46 -1.63 29.41
CA GLU A 582 10.91 -0.30 29.61
C GLU A 582 11.95 0.61 30.29
N VAL A 583 12.11 1.82 29.77
CA VAL A 583 13.01 2.86 30.27
C VAL A 583 12.19 4.07 30.71
N LYS A 584 12.42 4.55 31.95
CA LYS A 584 11.92 5.82 32.44
C LYS A 584 12.91 6.91 32.06
N TRP A 585 12.41 8.05 31.60
CA TRP A 585 13.24 9.19 31.23
C TRP A 585 12.64 10.50 31.73
N ASN A 586 13.54 11.48 31.96
CA ASN A 586 13.16 12.84 32.34
C ASN A 586 14.05 13.81 31.57
N VAL A 587 13.48 14.92 31.09
CA VAL A 587 14.18 15.96 30.32
C VAL A 587 13.73 17.32 30.79
N SER A 588 14.67 18.17 31.23
CA SER A 588 14.40 19.54 31.63
C SER A 588 14.95 20.54 30.61
N PHE A 589 14.26 21.66 30.49
CA PHE A 589 14.57 22.70 29.51
C PHE A 589 15.02 24.00 30.18
N ALA A 590 15.83 24.79 29.48
CA ALA A 590 16.26 26.13 29.87
C ALA A 590 16.19 27.05 28.64
N ALA A 591 16.40 28.35 28.86
CA ALA A 591 16.55 29.32 27.77
C ALA A 591 17.70 28.92 26.82
N GLY A 592 17.48 29.09 25.54
CA GLY A 592 18.40 28.82 24.43
C GLY A 592 18.51 30.02 23.47
N GLU A 593 18.96 29.81 22.28
CA GLU A 593 19.02 30.83 21.21
C GLU A 593 17.76 30.79 20.31
N VAL A 594 17.35 31.93 19.78
CA VAL A 594 16.26 32.00 18.78
C VAL A 594 16.81 31.57 17.44
N TYR A 595 16.04 30.74 16.75
CA TYR A 595 16.39 30.26 15.43
C TYR A 595 15.51 30.85 14.34
N HIS A 596 16.14 31.25 13.24
CA HIS A 596 15.50 31.71 12.02
C HIS A 596 15.90 30.81 10.86
N PHE A 597 14.93 30.25 10.14
CA PHE A 597 15.21 29.45 8.94
C PHE A 597 15.71 30.37 7.80
N PRO A 598 16.81 30.00 7.12
CA PRO A 598 17.30 30.82 6.01
C PRO A 598 16.35 30.79 4.79
N VAL A 599 16.21 31.94 4.15
CA VAL A 599 15.44 32.09 2.90
C VAL A 599 16.22 31.47 1.73
N ARG A 600 15.60 30.55 0.98
CA ARG A 600 16.22 29.95 -0.21
C ARG A 600 15.37 30.19 -1.45
N GLU A 601 16.04 30.35 -2.59
CA GLU A 601 15.42 30.58 -3.87
C GLU A 601 14.77 29.33 -4.46
N PRO A 602 13.70 29.47 -5.26
CA PRO A 602 13.16 28.38 -6.07
C PRO A 602 14.17 27.94 -7.13
N GLN A 603 14.12 26.68 -7.54
CA GLN A 603 14.98 26.08 -8.55
C GLN A 603 14.15 25.32 -9.58
N ASN A 604 14.76 24.98 -10.72
CA ASN A 604 14.15 24.12 -11.75
C ASN A 604 12.72 24.56 -12.14
N LEU A 605 12.54 25.84 -12.50
CA LEU A 605 11.25 26.35 -12.97
C LEU A 605 10.95 25.80 -14.38
N TRP A 606 9.76 25.21 -14.56
CA TRP A 606 9.27 24.73 -15.86
C TRP A 606 7.80 25.04 -16.06
N ALA A 607 7.35 25.04 -17.32
CA ALA A 607 5.96 25.21 -17.69
C ALA A 607 5.38 23.87 -18.18
N GLU A 608 4.25 23.46 -17.60
CA GLU A 608 3.49 22.28 -17.98
C GLU A 608 2.15 22.71 -18.57
N ARG A 609 1.82 22.21 -19.75
CA ARG A 609 0.55 22.54 -20.39
C ARG A 609 -0.61 21.81 -19.73
N VAL A 610 -1.71 22.53 -19.49
CA VAL A 610 -2.94 21.99 -18.89
C VAL A 610 -4.12 22.55 -19.67
N GLY A 611 -4.75 21.70 -20.49
CA GLY A 611 -5.88 22.09 -21.32
C GLY A 611 -5.50 22.93 -22.55
N ILE A 612 -6.50 23.53 -23.18
CA ILE A 612 -6.38 24.27 -24.44
C ILE A 612 -5.67 25.60 -24.21
N ASP A 613 -6.00 26.29 -23.14
CA ASP A 613 -5.67 27.70 -22.84
C ASP A 613 -4.85 27.89 -21.56
N GLY A 614 -4.42 26.80 -20.92
CA GLY A 614 -3.74 26.87 -19.63
C GLY A 614 -2.33 26.29 -19.63
N LEU A 615 -1.47 26.90 -18.83
CA LEU A 615 -0.17 26.38 -18.41
C LEU A 615 -0.09 26.39 -16.89
N ASN A 616 0.57 25.40 -16.30
CA ASN A 616 1.01 25.46 -14.92
C ASN A 616 2.50 25.71 -14.88
N LEU A 617 2.92 26.76 -14.20
CA LEU A 617 4.31 26.92 -13.77
C LEU A 617 4.55 26.01 -12.58
N ARG A 618 5.65 25.27 -12.60
CA ARG A 618 6.10 24.41 -11.51
C ARG A 618 7.57 24.67 -11.22
N TRP A 619 7.96 24.51 -9.97
CA TRP A 619 9.35 24.69 -9.53
C TRP A 619 9.66 23.78 -8.35
N THR A 620 10.94 23.65 -8.03
CA THR A 620 11.43 22.91 -6.88
C THR A 620 12.08 23.84 -5.86
N VAL A 621 12.10 23.42 -4.60
CA VAL A 621 12.87 24.07 -3.52
C VAL A 621 13.59 22.99 -2.74
N GLN A 622 14.91 23.11 -2.63
CA GLN A 622 15.71 22.12 -1.90
C GLN A 622 15.46 22.20 -0.38
N HIS A 623 14.93 21.14 0.18
CA HIS A 623 14.91 20.81 1.61
C HIS A 623 14.41 21.86 2.59
N GLN A 624 13.60 22.84 2.15
CA GLN A 624 13.07 23.85 3.08
C GLN A 624 11.63 24.24 2.76
N PRO A 625 10.77 24.25 3.78
CA PRO A 625 9.41 24.73 3.64
C PRO A 625 9.37 26.24 3.44
N ALA A 626 8.65 26.69 2.44
CA ALA A 626 8.31 28.09 2.21
C ALA A 626 6.87 28.35 2.65
N THR A 627 6.55 29.57 3.10
CA THR A 627 5.16 29.96 3.36
C THR A 627 4.38 30.21 2.08
N GLY A 628 5.10 30.54 1.01
CA GLY A 628 4.54 30.79 -0.30
C GLY A 628 5.59 31.26 -1.30
N TYR A 629 5.10 31.64 -2.44
CA TYR A 629 5.92 32.09 -3.57
C TYR A 629 5.25 33.27 -4.24
N GLU A 630 6.06 34.26 -4.63
CA GLU A 630 5.66 35.27 -5.60
C GLU A 630 5.88 34.77 -7.01
N VAL A 631 4.85 34.88 -7.85
CA VAL A 631 4.92 34.50 -9.26
C VAL A 631 4.79 35.75 -10.10
N TRP A 632 5.76 35.95 -10.97
CA TRP A 632 5.88 37.09 -11.85
C TRP A 632 5.86 36.64 -13.31
N LEU A 633 5.24 37.43 -14.18
CA LEU A 633 5.25 37.22 -15.63
C LEU A 633 5.58 38.51 -16.34
N ASN A 634 6.61 38.48 -17.18
CA ASN A 634 7.13 39.66 -17.90
C ASN A 634 7.38 40.87 -16.98
N GLY A 635 7.92 40.60 -15.78
CA GLY A 635 8.23 41.63 -14.79
C GLY A 635 7.04 42.15 -13.98
N LYS A 636 5.80 41.62 -14.19
CA LYS A 636 4.61 41.97 -13.44
C LYS A 636 4.29 40.88 -12.45
N LEU A 637 4.03 41.23 -11.19
CA LEU A 637 3.53 40.31 -10.17
C LEU A 637 2.13 39.82 -10.54
N LEU A 638 1.96 38.51 -10.75
CA LEU A 638 0.66 37.90 -11.01
C LEU A 638 -0.07 37.51 -9.70
N GLY A 639 0.68 37.07 -8.71
CA GLY A 639 0.07 36.68 -7.45
C GLY A 639 0.98 35.91 -6.52
N LEU A 640 0.39 35.46 -5.42
CA LEU A 640 1.03 34.64 -4.40
C LEU A 640 0.42 33.24 -4.44
N THR A 641 1.23 32.23 -4.25
CA THR A 641 0.75 30.84 -4.11
C THR A 641 1.48 30.15 -2.94
N PRO A 642 0.78 29.37 -2.12
CA PRO A 642 1.43 28.57 -1.09
C PRO A 642 2.05 27.29 -1.65
N SER A 643 1.73 26.91 -2.90
CA SER A 643 2.17 25.66 -3.52
C SER A 643 3.26 25.90 -4.57
N GLN A 644 4.03 24.86 -4.90
CA GLN A 644 5.04 24.88 -5.97
C GLN A 644 4.41 24.75 -7.37
N VAL A 645 3.22 25.25 -7.52
CA VAL A 645 2.49 25.32 -8.78
C VAL A 645 1.68 26.61 -8.84
N PHE A 646 1.64 27.22 -10.02
CA PHE A 646 0.83 28.40 -10.31
C PHE A 646 0.20 28.27 -11.68
N ALA A 647 -1.12 28.41 -11.75
CA ALA A 647 -1.85 28.32 -13.01
C ALA A 647 -1.76 29.64 -13.78
N LEU A 648 -1.24 29.59 -15.00
CA LEU A 648 -1.31 30.68 -15.96
C LEU A 648 -2.50 30.47 -16.90
N ARG A 649 -3.28 31.50 -17.10
CA ARG A 649 -4.47 31.51 -17.98
C ARG A 649 -4.40 32.73 -18.87
N ASP A 650 -5.21 32.71 -19.93
CA ASP A 650 -5.36 33.85 -20.85
C ASP A 650 -4.02 34.32 -21.47
N LEU A 651 -3.16 33.38 -21.84
CA LEU A 651 -1.91 33.63 -22.49
C LEU A 651 -2.10 33.73 -24.01
N ASP A 652 -1.55 34.79 -24.64
CA ASP A 652 -1.62 34.93 -26.08
C ASP A 652 -0.80 33.86 -26.80
N PRO A 653 -1.39 33.18 -27.82
CA PRO A 653 -0.68 32.19 -28.62
C PRO A 653 0.55 32.79 -29.32
N ASP A 654 1.53 31.93 -29.58
CA ASP A 654 2.81 32.23 -30.24
C ASP A 654 3.59 33.41 -29.63
N THR A 655 3.24 33.78 -28.40
CA THR A 655 3.87 34.84 -27.62
C THR A 655 4.88 34.22 -26.63
N SER A 656 6.05 34.86 -26.56
CA SER A 656 7.10 34.51 -25.62
C SER A 656 6.90 35.22 -24.29
N TYR A 657 6.97 34.49 -23.22
CA TYR A 657 6.83 34.96 -21.85
C TYR A 657 8.08 34.68 -21.03
N THR A 658 8.35 35.54 -20.05
CA THR A 658 9.35 35.29 -19.01
C THR A 658 8.64 35.19 -17.68
N ALA A 659 8.62 33.95 -17.13
CA ALA A 659 8.10 33.67 -15.76
C ALA A 659 9.25 33.75 -14.76
N GLU A 660 8.97 34.28 -13.58
CA GLU A 660 9.89 34.35 -12.47
C GLU A 660 9.19 33.97 -11.20
N VAL A 661 9.88 33.25 -10.32
CA VAL A 661 9.34 32.80 -9.00
C VAL A 661 10.35 33.12 -7.92
N LYS A 662 9.87 33.71 -6.83
CA LYS A 662 10.63 33.97 -5.61
C LYS A 662 9.99 33.31 -4.41
N THR A 663 10.78 32.83 -3.45
CA THR A 663 10.29 32.28 -2.18
C THR A 663 9.86 33.41 -1.25
N LEU A 664 8.69 33.27 -0.64
CA LEU A 664 8.15 34.16 0.39
C LEU A 664 8.15 33.43 1.74
N TRP A 665 8.60 34.08 2.80
CA TRP A 665 8.60 33.58 4.17
C TRP A 665 7.53 34.24 5.02
N GLN A 666 7.25 33.63 6.18
CA GLN A 666 6.21 34.12 7.10
C GLN A 666 6.46 35.53 7.66
N ASP A 667 7.70 35.91 7.81
CA ASP A 667 8.08 37.26 8.23
C ASP A 667 8.00 38.32 7.12
N GLY A 668 7.55 37.90 5.91
CA GLY A 668 7.45 38.76 4.74
C GLY A 668 8.75 38.90 3.96
N THR A 669 9.84 38.26 4.39
CA THR A 669 11.09 38.25 3.58
C THR A 669 10.93 37.47 2.30
N ILE A 670 11.58 37.93 1.24
CA ILE A 670 11.53 37.33 -0.10
C ILE A 670 12.96 36.94 -0.50
N SER A 671 13.10 35.81 -1.20
CA SER A 671 14.42 35.39 -1.70
C SER A 671 15.05 36.43 -2.61
N GLU A 672 16.35 36.71 -2.42
CA GLU A 672 17.09 37.65 -3.26
C GLU A 672 17.16 37.15 -4.71
N LYS A 673 17.41 35.85 -4.85
CA LYS A 673 17.44 35.19 -6.16
C LYS A 673 16.05 34.68 -6.54
N LYS A 674 15.85 34.52 -7.83
CA LYS A 674 14.61 34.03 -8.45
C LYS A 674 14.92 32.87 -9.38
N ALA A 675 14.00 31.94 -9.51
CA ALA A 675 13.98 31.06 -10.67
C ALA A 675 13.32 31.78 -11.83
N ALA A 676 13.88 31.65 -13.02
CA ALA A 676 13.36 32.27 -14.23
C ALA A 676 13.26 31.25 -15.37
N LEU A 677 12.21 31.36 -16.17
CA LEU A 677 11.94 30.54 -17.34
C LEU A 677 11.43 31.39 -18.48
N GLN A 678 12.04 31.25 -19.66
CA GLN A 678 11.45 31.73 -20.90
C GLN A 678 10.73 30.59 -21.60
N PHE A 679 9.50 30.85 -22.04
CA PHE A 679 8.69 29.86 -22.76
C PHE A 679 7.80 30.58 -23.80
N THR A 680 7.41 29.83 -24.83
CA THR A 680 6.48 30.31 -25.86
C THR A 680 5.23 29.46 -25.80
N VAL A 681 4.06 30.11 -25.81
CA VAL A 681 2.76 29.41 -25.80
C VAL A 681 2.48 28.97 -27.24
N ARG A 682 2.53 27.67 -27.50
CA ARG A 682 2.09 27.14 -28.80
C ARG A 682 0.57 27.27 -28.91
N GLN A 683 0.11 27.83 -30.04
CA GLN A 683 -1.29 27.79 -30.39
C GLN A 683 -1.75 26.31 -30.53
N LEU A 684 -2.75 25.87 -29.76
CA LEU A 684 -3.62 24.80 -30.20
C LEU A 684 -4.65 25.43 -31.12
N LEU A 685 -5.03 24.74 -32.17
CA LEU A 685 -6.18 25.13 -32.94
C LEU A 685 -7.37 25.21 -32.00
N PRO A 686 -8.22 26.24 -32.08
CA PRO A 686 -9.34 26.45 -31.14
C PRO A 686 -10.27 25.24 -30.98
N ASP A 687 -10.18 24.29 -31.90
CA ASP A 687 -11.05 23.15 -32.07
C ASP A 687 -10.40 21.82 -31.67
N GLU A 688 -9.20 21.81 -31.10
CA GLU A 688 -8.50 20.58 -30.67
C GLU A 688 -8.61 20.39 -29.15
N VAL A 689 -9.00 19.16 -28.75
CA VAL A 689 -9.01 18.72 -27.35
C VAL A 689 -8.40 17.33 -27.24
N PHE A 690 -7.64 17.08 -26.18
CA PHE A 690 -7.19 15.72 -25.88
C PHE A 690 -8.31 14.95 -25.19
N LEU A 691 -8.66 13.74 -25.68
CA LEU A 691 -9.65 12.90 -25.02
C LEU A 691 -9.29 12.60 -23.55
N SER A 692 -7.99 12.58 -23.22
CA SER A 692 -7.53 12.39 -21.84
C SER A 692 -7.82 13.57 -20.91
N GLU A 693 -8.31 14.69 -21.43
CA GLU A 693 -8.73 15.87 -20.68
C GLU A 693 -10.26 16.00 -20.57
N LEU A 694 -10.99 15.16 -21.28
CA LEU A 694 -12.43 15.08 -21.20
C LEU A 694 -12.87 14.03 -20.16
N ASP A 695 -13.99 14.30 -19.49
CA ASP A 695 -14.62 13.31 -18.62
C ASP A 695 -15.30 12.23 -19.45
N PRO A 696 -14.96 10.95 -19.25
CA PRO A 696 -15.63 9.88 -19.96
C PRO A 696 -17.06 9.70 -19.42
N ARG A 697 -18.01 9.54 -20.32
CA ARG A 697 -19.39 9.20 -19.97
C ARG A 697 -19.50 7.83 -19.32
N ARG A 698 -18.72 6.86 -19.79
CA ARG A 698 -18.68 5.49 -19.29
C ARG A 698 -17.29 4.89 -19.48
N GLN A 699 -16.87 4.10 -18.51
CA GLN A 699 -15.73 3.20 -18.66
C GLN A 699 -16.16 1.78 -18.33
N THR A 700 -15.97 0.88 -19.28
CA THR A 700 -16.07 -0.56 -19.03
C THR A 700 -14.64 -1.09 -18.97
N PRO A 701 -14.10 -1.32 -17.76
CA PRO A 701 -12.75 -1.81 -17.62
C PRO A 701 -12.68 -3.28 -18.06
N GLY A 702 -11.57 -3.68 -18.65
CA GLY A 702 -11.23 -5.07 -18.83
C GLY A 702 -10.96 -5.71 -17.45
N TRP A 703 -9.69 -5.86 -17.10
CA TRP A 703 -9.29 -6.28 -15.75
C TRP A 703 -8.86 -5.11 -14.84
N ARG A 704 -8.77 -3.88 -15.39
CA ARG A 704 -8.47 -2.61 -14.69
C ARG A 704 -9.14 -1.43 -15.36
N GLN A 705 -9.20 -0.29 -14.63
CA GLN A 705 -9.59 1.00 -15.21
C GLN A 705 -8.50 1.55 -16.11
N ALA A 706 -8.92 2.36 -17.09
CA ALA A 706 -8.00 3.13 -17.89
C ALA A 706 -7.30 4.22 -17.05
N GLU A 707 -6.07 4.51 -17.41
CA GLU A 707 -5.26 5.57 -16.81
C GLU A 707 -5.13 6.73 -17.81
N PHE A 708 -5.39 7.95 -17.35
CA PHE A 708 -5.33 9.16 -18.17
C PHE A 708 -3.95 9.80 -18.04
N ASN A 709 -3.32 10.12 -19.19
CA ASN A 709 -1.96 10.66 -19.32
C ASN A 709 -0.88 9.75 -18.70
N ARG A 710 -1.17 8.47 -18.58
CA ARG A 710 -0.27 7.44 -18.07
C ARG A 710 -0.56 6.10 -18.73
N ASN A 711 0.42 5.20 -18.74
CA ASN A 711 0.15 3.82 -19.08
C ASN A 711 -0.68 3.14 -17.96
N PHE A 712 -1.26 1.99 -18.26
CA PHE A 712 -2.14 1.32 -17.28
C PHE A 712 -1.38 0.80 -16.04
N ASN A 713 -0.05 0.85 -16.03
CA ASN A 713 0.81 0.56 -14.88
C ASN A 713 1.10 1.82 -14.03
N GLY A 714 0.66 3.00 -14.48
CA GLY A 714 0.86 4.27 -13.81
C GLY A 714 2.19 4.96 -14.15
N GLY A 715 2.97 4.37 -15.07
CA GLY A 715 4.18 4.96 -15.66
C GLY A 715 3.89 5.95 -16.79
N GLY A 716 4.93 6.44 -17.46
CA GLY A 716 4.80 7.27 -18.65
C GLY A 716 4.22 6.50 -19.83
N LEU A 717 3.47 7.17 -20.71
CA LEU A 717 3.00 6.59 -21.97
C LEU A 717 4.15 6.50 -22.95
N SER A 718 4.44 5.32 -23.50
CA SER A 718 5.42 5.12 -24.54
C SER A 718 5.03 4.01 -25.53
N ILE A 719 5.22 4.26 -26.82
CA ILE A 719 4.96 3.32 -27.89
C ILE A 719 6.13 3.37 -28.87
N ALA A 720 6.78 2.23 -29.10
CA ALA A 720 7.94 2.11 -30.02
C ALA A 720 9.05 3.16 -29.74
N GLY A 721 9.39 3.38 -28.47
CA GLY A 721 10.39 4.34 -28.02
C GLY A 721 9.96 5.81 -28.05
N ARG A 722 8.74 6.11 -28.48
CA ARG A 722 8.18 7.47 -28.48
C ARG A 722 7.36 7.71 -27.21
N HIS A 723 7.69 8.74 -26.46
CA HIS A 723 6.96 9.17 -25.26
C HIS A 723 5.83 10.14 -25.59
N PHE A 724 4.72 10.02 -24.86
CA PHE A 724 3.53 10.85 -25.00
C PHE A 724 3.15 11.44 -23.66
N GLU A 725 2.90 12.76 -23.62
CA GLU A 725 2.45 13.44 -22.41
C GLU A 725 0.94 13.30 -22.19
N LYS A 726 0.19 13.13 -23.28
CA LYS A 726 -1.26 13.02 -23.31
C LYS A 726 -1.67 11.71 -23.98
N GLY A 727 -2.65 11.06 -23.38
CA GLY A 727 -3.18 9.80 -23.90
C GLY A 727 -3.91 8.99 -22.84
N ILE A 728 -4.32 7.80 -23.17
CA ILE A 728 -5.08 6.92 -22.29
C ILE A 728 -4.45 5.53 -22.31
N GLY A 729 -3.91 5.10 -21.18
CA GLY A 729 -3.43 3.74 -20.98
C GLY A 729 -4.57 2.83 -20.58
N MET A 730 -4.83 1.78 -21.35
CA MET A 730 -5.96 0.87 -21.15
C MET A 730 -5.49 -0.57 -21.08
N PRO A 731 -5.99 -1.39 -20.14
CA PRO A 731 -5.82 -2.83 -20.22
C PRO A 731 -6.72 -3.43 -21.30
N THR A 732 -6.43 -4.65 -21.65
CA THR A 732 -7.19 -5.41 -22.64
C THR A 732 -8.67 -5.57 -22.28
N ASN A 733 -9.54 -5.62 -23.28
CA ASN A 733 -11.00 -5.73 -23.16
C ASN A 733 -11.62 -4.55 -22.40
N SER A 734 -11.06 -3.34 -22.58
CA SER A 734 -11.59 -2.10 -22.02
C SER A 734 -12.32 -1.28 -23.06
N GLU A 735 -13.34 -0.55 -22.63
CA GLU A 735 -14.09 0.39 -23.43
C GLU A 735 -14.21 1.72 -22.67
N ILE A 736 -13.96 2.84 -23.37
CA ILE A 736 -14.20 4.18 -22.84
C ILE A 736 -15.11 4.93 -23.81
N GLU A 737 -16.16 5.53 -23.29
CA GLU A 737 -17.15 6.28 -24.01
C GLU A 737 -17.11 7.76 -23.61
N PHE A 738 -17.04 8.64 -24.63
CA PHE A 738 -17.07 10.09 -24.46
C PHE A 738 -18.29 10.68 -25.15
N GLU A 739 -18.92 11.66 -24.53
CA GLU A 739 -20.02 12.42 -25.13
C GLU A 739 -19.45 13.69 -25.78
N LEU A 740 -19.43 13.73 -27.11
CA LEU A 740 -18.84 14.83 -27.89
C LEU A 740 -19.86 15.79 -28.49
N ASN A 741 -21.15 15.49 -28.39
CA ASN A 741 -22.29 16.36 -28.77
C ASN A 741 -22.20 16.99 -30.17
N GLY A 742 -21.56 16.30 -31.13
CA GLY A 742 -21.38 16.82 -32.48
C GLY A 742 -20.38 17.98 -32.62
N THR A 743 -19.61 18.27 -31.57
CA THR A 743 -18.69 19.42 -31.52
C THR A 743 -17.46 19.23 -32.40
N TYR A 744 -17.02 17.98 -32.58
CA TYR A 744 -15.78 17.65 -33.25
C TYR A 744 -16.03 16.88 -34.55
N SER A 745 -15.27 17.22 -35.59
CA SER A 745 -15.40 16.59 -36.93
C SER A 745 -14.35 15.52 -37.20
N ASN A 746 -13.22 15.54 -36.50
CA ASN A 746 -12.09 14.65 -36.69
C ASN A 746 -11.61 14.07 -35.38
N PHE A 747 -11.16 12.82 -35.42
CA PHE A 747 -10.44 12.16 -34.33
C PHE A 747 -9.13 11.59 -34.85
N SER A 748 -8.05 11.84 -34.17
CA SER A 748 -6.74 11.27 -34.48
C SER A 748 -6.06 10.76 -33.20
N ALA A 749 -5.42 9.59 -33.28
CA ALA A 749 -4.68 9.01 -32.17
C ALA A 749 -3.50 8.17 -32.68
N PHE A 750 -2.45 8.09 -31.88
CA PHE A 750 -1.47 7.02 -31.98
C PHE A 750 -1.95 5.87 -31.11
N VAL A 751 -1.96 4.65 -31.62
CA VAL A 751 -2.35 3.46 -30.90
C VAL A 751 -1.22 2.44 -30.96
N GLY A 752 -1.00 1.72 -29.86
CA GLY A 752 0.03 0.69 -29.79
C GLY A 752 0.10 0.03 -28.42
N ILE A 753 0.95 -0.97 -28.31
CA ILE A 753 1.25 -1.63 -27.04
C ILE A 753 2.34 -0.81 -26.35
N ASP A 754 2.12 -0.48 -25.07
CA ASP A 754 3.07 0.29 -24.27
C ASP A 754 4.41 -0.42 -24.14
N ASP A 755 5.52 0.35 -24.18
CA ASP A 755 6.87 -0.20 -24.14
C ASP A 755 7.21 -0.89 -22.81
N GLU A 756 6.53 -0.56 -21.72
CA GLU A 756 6.68 -1.24 -20.42
C GLU A 756 5.97 -2.61 -20.37
N HIS A 757 5.18 -2.97 -21.39
CA HIS A 757 4.54 -4.27 -21.44
C HIS A 757 5.56 -5.39 -21.70
N ASN A 758 5.69 -6.35 -20.77
CA ASN A 758 6.78 -7.34 -20.80
C ASN A 758 6.63 -8.48 -21.81
N ASN A 759 5.42 -8.74 -22.30
CA ASN A 759 5.19 -9.85 -23.26
C ASN A 759 5.34 -9.37 -24.70
N LYS A 760 6.42 -9.80 -25.37
CA LYS A 760 6.73 -9.44 -26.76
C LYS A 760 5.81 -10.08 -27.79
N ASP A 761 5.08 -11.12 -27.42
CA ASP A 761 4.13 -11.82 -28.31
C ASP A 761 2.71 -11.28 -28.17
N SER A 762 2.52 -10.20 -27.43
CA SER A 762 1.21 -9.58 -27.26
C SER A 762 0.73 -8.94 -28.56
N ILE A 763 -0.55 -9.16 -28.84
CA ILE A 763 -1.26 -8.54 -29.96
C ILE A 763 -2.44 -7.76 -29.38
N ALA A 764 -2.57 -6.48 -29.74
CA ALA A 764 -3.70 -5.64 -29.39
C ALA A 764 -4.45 -5.20 -30.64
N GLU A 765 -5.77 -5.13 -30.56
CA GLU A 765 -6.62 -4.53 -31.60
C GLU A 765 -7.36 -3.34 -30.98
N PHE A 766 -7.35 -2.23 -31.69
CA PHE A 766 -7.99 -0.98 -31.31
C PHE A 766 -9.18 -0.72 -32.22
N VAL A 767 -10.33 -0.38 -31.65
CA VAL A 767 -11.55 -0.10 -32.38
C VAL A 767 -12.11 1.25 -31.96
N VAL A 768 -12.50 2.07 -32.92
CA VAL A 768 -13.19 3.34 -32.70
C VAL A 768 -14.63 3.21 -33.17
N LEU A 769 -15.56 3.47 -32.27
CA LEU A 769 -16.98 3.48 -32.53
C LEU A 769 -17.52 4.91 -32.47
N GLY A 770 -18.43 5.25 -33.40
CA GLY A 770 -19.21 6.49 -33.33
C GLY A 770 -20.70 6.13 -33.34
N ASP A 771 -21.43 6.50 -32.28
CA ASP A 771 -22.85 6.20 -32.09
C ASP A 771 -23.19 4.70 -32.31
N GLY A 772 -22.30 3.84 -31.77
CA GLY A 772 -22.45 2.38 -31.84
C GLY A 772 -22.02 1.76 -33.18
N LYS A 773 -21.57 2.55 -34.16
CA LYS A 773 -21.05 2.07 -35.45
C LYS A 773 -19.52 2.08 -35.44
N GLU A 774 -18.92 1.02 -35.99
CA GLU A 774 -17.49 0.96 -36.17
C GLU A 774 -17.05 1.99 -37.22
N LEU A 775 -16.18 2.92 -36.82
CA LEU A 775 -15.58 3.94 -37.66
C LEU A 775 -14.19 3.55 -38.14
N TRP A 776 -13.46 2.83 -37.28
CA TRP A 776 -12.09 2.43 -37.57
C TRP A 776 -11.67 1.22 -36.73
N ARG A 777 -10.77 0.40 -37.27
CA ARG A 777 -10.17 -0.76 -36.61
C ARG A 777 -8.71 -0.91 -37.02
N SER A 778 -7.83 -1.13 -36.04
CA SER A 778 -6.39 -1.25 -36.32
C SER A 778 -5.97 -2.58 -36.94
N GLY A 779 -6.81 -3.63 -36.81
CA GLY A 779 -6.28 -5.00 -36.88
C GLY A 779 -5.31 -5.32 -35.75
N GLY A 780 -4.72 -6.48 -35.76
CA GLY A 780 -3.78 -6.91 -34.70
C GLY A 780 -2.45 -6.15 -34.77
N ILE A 781 -2.19 -5.27 -33.79
CA ILE A 781 -0.90 -4.59 -33.61
C ILE A 781 -0.05 -5.43 -32.67
N LYS A 782 1.17 -5.75 -33.08
CA LYS A 782 2.19 -6.43 -32.27
C LYS A 782 3.08 -5.42 -31.58
N LYS A 783 3.65 -5.83 -30.43
CA LYS A 783 4.68 -5.05 -29.75
C LYS A 783 5.97 -5.03 -30.58
#